data_1de55f73559fdc965f8514487aecc299
#
_entry.id   1de55f73559fdc965f8514487aecc299
#
_cell.length_a   1.000
_cell.length_b   1.000
_cell.length_c   1.000
_cell.angle_alpha   90.00
_cell.angle_beta   90.00
_cell.angle_gamma   90.00
#
_symmetry.space_group_name_H-M   'P 1'
#
loop_
_entity.id
_entity.type
_entity.pdbx_description
1 polymer ?
#
loop_
_entity_poly.entity_id
_entity_poly.type
_entity_poly.pdbx_seq_one_letter_code
_entity_poly.pdbx_strand_id
1 'polypeptide(L)'
;MKLKKIIIKNFRSYYGENCFELSDGLTLVIGDNGDGKTTFFEALEWLFDTSKENKSESNVSEMRKHELGIGDSDIVSVSVQFEHGGEREICKSFRFERQTNGNILTRDFSFVGYTQFGSERKRVDGKNLLEACFDTVVRRYCLFKGERELNVFDNNTALKTLVDTFSGIKQFDQYVENTEWFEQESDKLVTRELKKDKKQEDTVKRLEADMSRVMRDISDTTRDIKTKEKAVSDFESRIRVLEENQDACENLQTIKSRIESKRTELNRMKLYVDLDYNALLLDDMWILRSFPSILQEYQSKVSMLSKEERRMQKAEDERIAVEKGKKEALKEIQKLANDATPLPWNLPDKETMQEMIDDEVCKVCGRPAPKGSEPHEFMVRKLNEYLEHIRQESAAAESKEMDVKPLFENEYVAELHTRGIQMSGDVEKTISKLATKIDDRLQFVQMRKNDVEKISQELQEAEDAKLQLLIQNPSLTEEMLDKTFHDYKGLSESSKRAELDLKDLQHKLSDLEELKASIKEEQNKIEPSNGIVKIYQRVHLTLERIMKAFGEARTANITSFLNMLENEANFYLKKLNAGDFRGVIRIIRTVDGSARIALYSSNGTPITNPGGAQKTTMYMSVLFAISKITTLKRDEDYPLIFDAPTSSFGEFKEDVFYNIIDQIDKQCVIFTKDLLNFDRESGTRKLDYSKINSLSCTVYRIHKQDGYDEEDLSTIRTITEKIK
;
A
#
# COMPACT_ATOMS: atom_id res chain seq x y z
N MET A 1 -10.47 -23.51 20.12
CA MET A 1 -10.02 -22.61 21.21
C MET A 1 -10.99 -21.44 21.32
N LYS A 2 -11.66 -21.26 22.47
CA LYS A 2 -12.53 -20.11 22.73
C LYS A 2 -11.97 -19.31 23.88
N LEU A 3 -11.78 -18.01 23.68
CA LEU A 3 -11.29 -17.08 24.70
C LEU A 3 -12.42 -16.76 25.68
N LYS A 4 -12.18 -16.86 26.98
CA LYS A 4 -13.18 -16.56 28.01
C LYS A 4 -12.88 -15.23 28.73
N LYS A 5 -11.61 -15.00 29.03
CA LYS A 5 -11.20 -13.84 29.84
C LYS A 5 -9.81 -13.36 29.41
N ILE A 6 -9.64 -12.06 29.30
CA ILE A 6 -8.35 -11.42 29.06
C ILE A 6 -8.07 -10.47 30.24
N ILE A 7 -6.85 -10.54 30.77
CA ILE A 7 -6.41 -9.66 31.87
C ILE A 7 -5.13 -8.97 31.40
N ILE A 8 -5.13 -7.66 31.42
CA ILE A 8 -3.98 -6.80 31.06
C ILE A 8 -3.59 -5.99 32.29
N LYS A 9 -2.33 -6.12 32.72
CA LYS A 9 -1.82 -5.41 33.89
C LYS A 9 -0.58 -4.60 33.54
N ASN A 10 -0.62 -3.30 33.84
CA ASN A 10 0.48 -2.35 33.68
C ASN A 10 1.12 -2.32 32.27
N PHE A 11 0.35 -2.61 31.22
CA PHE A 11 0.83 -2.65 29.84
C PHE A 11 0.51 -1.35 29.12
N ARG A 12 1.54 -0.54 28.85
CA ARG A 12 1.43 0.79 28.18
C ARG A 12 0.35 1.70 28.80
N SER A 13 -0.74 2.01 28.07
CA SER A 13 -1.84 2.84 28.59
C SER A 13 -2.75 2.13 29.60
N TYR A 14 -2.67 0.80 29.72
CA TYR A 14 -3.44 0.01 30.68
C TYR A 14 -2.72 0.00 32.03
N TYR A 15 -3.09 0.93 32.89
CA TYR A 15 -2.60 1.03 34.27
C TYR A 15 -3.37 0.09 35.18
N GLY A 16 -2.68 -0.57 36.11
CA GLY A 16 -3.30 -1.52 37.04
C GLY A 16 -3.81 -2.77 36.32
N GLU A 17 -4.78 -3.45 36.90
CA GLU A 17 -5.38 -4.66 36.35
C GLU A 17 -6.68 -4.32 35.60
N ASN A 18 -6.73 -4.65 34.31
CA ASN A 18 -7.90 -4.48 33.46
C ASN A 18 -8.38 -5.84 32.99
N CYS A 19 -9.65 -6.14 33.21
CA CYS A 19 -10.25 -7.44 32.99
C CYS A 19 -11.37 -7.36 31.96
N PHE A 20 -11.34 -8.26 30.96
CA PHE A 20 -12.33 -8.36 29.91
C PHE A 20 -12.87 -9.78 29.86
N GLU A 21 -14.14 -9.95 30.08
CA GLU A 21 -14.87 -11.21 29.88
C GLU A 21 -15.45 -11.22 28.47
N LEU A 22 -15.15 -12.25 27.72
CA LEU A 22 -15.56 -12.36 26.33
C LEU A 22 -16.76 -13.28 26.19
N SER A 23 -17.67 -12.92 25.27
CA SER A 23 -18.77 -13.81 24.88
C SER A 23 -18.28 -14.92 23.94
N ASP A 24 -19.04 -15.98 23.83
CA ASP A 24 -18.77 -17.06 22.86
C ASP A 24 -18.99 -16.62 21.40
N GLY A 25 -19.68 -15.49 21.18
CA GLY A 25 -19.92 -14.86 19.90
C GLY A 25 -19.17 -13.55 19.74
N LEU A 26 -19.90 -12.46 19.47
CA LEU A 26 -19.30 -11.14 19.22
C LEU A 26 -19.00 -10.39 20.52
N THR A 27 -17.78 -9.90 20.65
CA THR A 27 -17.38 -8.93 21.67
C THR A 27 -16.84 -7.67 21.00
N LEU A 28 -17.39 -6.52 21.36
CA LEU A 28 -16.98 -5.21 20.85
C LEU A 28 -16.22 -4.43 21.90
N VAL A 29 -15.08 -3.88 21.53
CA VAL A 29 -14.30 -2.95 22.35
C VAL A 29 -14.30 -1.60 21.64
N ILE A 30 -15.13 -0.69 22.13
CA ILE A 30 -15.42 0.59 21.49
C ILE A 30 -14.66 1.72 22.19
N GLY A 31 -13.95 2.53 21.39
CA GLY A 31 -13.22 3.70 21.90
C GLY A 31 -12.85 4.65 20.76
N ASP A 32 -12.47 5.87 21.10
CA ASP A 32 -11.98 6.84 20.09
C ASP A 32 -10.50 6.60 19.75
N ASN A 33 -9.98 7.39 18.82
CA ASN A 33 -8.56 7.34 18.45
C ASN A 33 -7.71 7.71 19.69
N GLY A 34 -6.72 6.87 19.98
CA GLY A 34 -5.84 7.06 21.14
C GLY A 34 -6.37 6.53 22.48
N ASP A 35 -7.56 5.94 22.56
CA ASP A 35 -8.14 5.39 23.80
C ASP A 35 -7.55 4.05 24.24
N GLY A 36 -6.66 3.46 23.45
CA GLY A 36 -5.95 2.23 23.81
C GLY A 36 -6.44 0.97 23.08
N LYS A 37 -7.28 1.07 22.04
CA LYS A 37 -7.72 -0.08 21.21
C LYS A 37 -6.54 -0.87 20.64
N THR A 38 -5.66 -0.17 19.92
CA THR A 38 -4.45 -0.77 19.33
C THR A 38 -3.51 -1.28 20.42
N THR A 39 -3.42 -0.61 21.57
CA THR A 39 -2.63 -1.08 22.72
C THR A 39 -3.16 -2.40 23.27
N PHE A 40 -4.48 -2.59 23.32
CA PHE A 40 -5.08 -3.87 23.69
C PHE A 40 -4.70 -4.97 22.68
N PHE A 41 -4.87 -4.68 21.39
CA PHE A 41 -4.50 -5.63 20.35
C PHE A 41 -3.01 -6.01 20.42
N GLU A 42 -2.13 -5.03 20.61
CA GLU A 42 -0.69 -5.26 20.78
C GLU A 42 -0.34 -6.04 22.07
N ALA A 43 -1.16 -5.94 23.10
CA ALA A 43 -1.01 -6.78 24.30
C ALA A 43 -1.29 -8.26 23.97
N LEU A 44 -2.29 -8.54 23.13
CA LEU A 44 -2.55 -9.89 22.64
C LEU A 44 -1.47 -10.39 21.68
N GLU A 45 -1.00 -9.55 20.76
CA GLU A 45 0.14 -9.88 19.89
C GLU A 45 1.38 -10.22 20.73
N TRP A 46 1.68 -9.40 21.74
CA TRP A 46 2.78 -9.66 22.66
C TRP A 46 2.63 -10.99 23.38
N LEU A 47 1.44 -11.32 23.87
CA LEU A 47 1.17 -12.60 24.53
C LEU A 47 1.34 -13.78 23.59
N PHE A 48 0.83 -13.68 22.37
CA PHE A 48 0.84 -14.76 21.37
C PHE A 48 2.15 -14.88 20.59
N ASP A 49 3.06 -13.90 20.65
CA ASP A 49 4.38 -14.02 20.06
C ASP A 49 5.26 -14.98 20.87
N THR A 50 5.55 -16.16 20.31
CA THR A 50 6.41 -17.18 20.92
C THR A 50 7.87 -17.07 20.50
N SER A 51 8.22 -16.12 19.60
CA SER A 51 9.54 -16.04 18.98
C SER A 51 10.61 -15.38 19.85
N LYS A 52 10.23 -14.44 20.74
CA LYS A 52 11.16 -13.61 21.52
C LYS A 52 10.69 -13.40 22.97
N GLU A 53 11.65 -13.33 23.90
CA GLU A 53 11.47 -12.76 25.22
C GLU A 53 11.40 -11.22 25.10
N ASN A 54 10.24 -10.69 24.79
CA ASN A 54 10.07 -9.24 24.66
C ASN A 54 9.69 -8.63 26.02
N LYS A 55 10.71 -8.21 26.76
CA LYS A 55 10.61 -7.48 28.06
C LYS A 55 11.03 -6.03 27.91
N SER A 56 10.51 -5.35 26.89
CA SER A 56 10.84 -3.95 26.62
C SER A 56 10.23 -3.02 27.65
N GLU A 57 11.00 -2.01 28.06
CA GLU A 57 10.52 -0.91 28.90
C GLU A 57 9.33 -0.17 28.25
N SER A 58 9.28 -0.14 26.91
CA SER A 58 8.16 0.45 26.16
C SER A 58 6.81 -0.23 26.39
N ASN A 59 6.80 -1.44 26.93
CA ASN A 59 5.58 -2.16 27.29
C ASN A 59 5.10 -1.88 28.71
N VAL A 60 5.87 -1.13 29.51
CA VAL A 60 5.47 -0.72 30.88
C VAL A 60 4.59 0.52 30.83
N SER A 61 3.57 0.57 31.65
CA SER A 61 2.71 1.75 31.79
C SER A 61 3.51 2.96 32.27
N GLU A 62 3.45 4.09 31.54
CA GLU A 62 4.16 5.32 31.90
C GLU A 62 3.68 5.84 33.25
N MET A 63 2.37 5.86 33.49
CA MET A 63 1.81 6.22 34.78
C MET A 63 2.40 5.37 35.92
N ARG A 64 2.52 4.04 35.70
CA ARG A 64 3.07 3.15 36.75
C ARG A 64 4.57 3.37 36.95
N LYS A 65 5.34 3.68 35.89
CA LYS A 65 6.75 4.04 36.01
C LYS A 65 6.96 5.27 36.94
N HIS A 66 6.11 6.27 36.78
CA HIS A 66 6.20 7.51 37.56
C HIS A 66 5.79 7.34 39.02
N GLU A 67 4.77 6.53 39.30
CA GLU A 67 4.32 6.26 40.68
C GLU A 67 5.27 5.37 41.47
N LEU A 68 6.07 4.55 40.80
CA LEU A 68 6.95 3.61 41.48
C LEU A 68 8.07 4.35 42.22
N GLY A 69 8.24 4.06 43.50
CA GLY A 69 9.37 4.57 44.29
C GLY A 69 10.71 3.99 43.82
N ILE A 70 11.81 4.69 44.11
CA ILE A 70 13.16 4.17 43.81
C ILE A 70 13.42 2.88 44.60
N GLY A 71 13.76 1.81 43.89
CA GLY A 71 13.97 0.47 44.45
C GLY A 71 12.69 -0.38 44.52
N ASP A 72 11.53 0.20 44.23
CA ASP A 72 10.29 -0.56 44.14
C ASP A 72 10.17 -1.29 42.81
N SER A 73 9.45 -2.40 42.81
CA SER A 73 9.21 -3.20 41.61
C SER A 73 7.75 -3.57 41.46
N ASP A 74 7.29 -3.70 40.21
CA ASP A 74 5.96 -4.22 39.86
C ASP A 74 6.07 -5.13 38.62
N ILE A 75 4.93 -5.67 38.17
CA ILE A 75 4.87 -6.65 37.11
C ILE A 75 3.99 -6.13 35.95
N VAL A 76 4.49 -6.25 34.74
CA VAL A 76 3.68 -6.22 33.52
C VAL A 76 3.21 -7.62 33.26
N SER A 77 1.92 -7.83 33.05
CA SER A 77 1.40 -9.13 32.66
C SER A 77 0.21 -9.04 31.71
N VAL A 78 0.14 -9.98 30.79
CA VAL A 78 -1.03 -10.25 29.96
C VAL A 78 -1.37 -11.71 30.12
N SER A 79 -2.60 -12.02 30.47
CA SER A 79 -3.09 -13.39 30.58
C SER A 79 -4.40 -13.59 29.85
N VAL A 80 -4.57 -14.79 29.33
CA VAL A 80 -5.77 -15.21 28.62
C VAL A 80 -6.24 -16.56 29.16
N GLN A 81 -7.47 -16.59 29.62
CA GLN A 81 -8.18 -17.82 29.95
C GLN A 81 -9.01 -18.27 28.75
N PHE A 82 -8.93 -19.52 28.38
CA PHE A 82 -9.58 -20.06 27.20
C PHE A 82 -10.00 -21.52 27.40
N GLU A 83 -10.95 -21.94 26.61
CA GLU A 83 -11.43 -23.30 26.56
C GLU A 83 -10.88 -24.01 25.30
N HIS A 84 -10.18 -25.11 25.49
CA HIS A 84 -9.72 -26.01 24.43
C HIS A 84 -9.47 -27.41 24.99
N GLY A 85 -10.50 -28.29 24.89
CA GLY A 85 -10.49 -29.59 25.54
C GLY A 85 -10.39 -29.51 27.07
N GLY A 86 -10.95 -28.43 27.66
CA GLY A 86 -10.93 -28.08 29.07
C GLY A 86 -10.47 -26.65 29.28
N GLU A 87 -10.59 -26.14 30.49
CA GLU A 87 -10.17 -24.79 30.88
C GLU A 87 -8.65 -24.68 30.92
N ARG A 88 -8.12 -23.67 30.29
CA ARG A 88 -6.68 -23.38 30.20
C ARG A 88 -6.41 -21.90 30.35
N GLU A 89 -5.21 -21.59 30.80
CA GLU A 89 -4.76 -20.21 30.93
C GLU A 89 -3.30 -20.11 30.47
N ILE A 90 -2.97 -19.02 29.78
CA ILE A 90 -1.59 -18.62 29.51
C ILE A 90 -1.37 -17.24 30.08
N CYS A 91 -0.20 -17.02 30.66
CA CYS A 91 0.21 -15.74 31.20
C CYS A 91 1.67 -15.45 30.83
N LYS A 92 1.86 -14.32 30.21
CA LYS A 92 3.17 -13.77 29.91
C LYS A 92 3.41 -12.55 30.77
N SER A 93 4.56 -12.51 31.43
CA SER A 93 4.86 -11.43 32.39
C SER A 93 6.35 -11.16 32.48
N PHE A 94 6.69 -9.95 32.90
CA PHE A 94 8.03 -9.59 33.34
C PHE A 94 7.95 -8.57 34.47
N ARG A 95 8.99 -8.56 35.31
CA ARG A 95 9.13 -7.60 36.41
C ARG A 95 9.89 -6.35 35.91
N PHE A 96 9.51 -5.21 36.40
CA PHE A 96 10.25 -3.95 36.23
C PHE A 96 10.49 -3.27 37.56
N GLU A 97 11.62 -2.59 37.69
CA GLU A 97 12.12 -1.96 38.90
C GLU A 97 12.64 -0.56 38.58
N ARG A 98 12.30 0.44 39.39
CA ARG A 98 12.83 1.78 39.24
C ARG A 98 14.18 1.89 39.96
N GLN A 99 15.25 2.15 39.20
CA GLN A 99 16.59 2.27 39.72
C GLN A 99 16.85 3.64 40.36
N THR A 100 17.95 3.76 41.11
CA THR A 100 18.41 5.00 41.75
C THR A 100 18.70 6.13 40.75
N ASN A 101 19.04 5.81 39.51
CA ASN A 101 19.23 6.76 38.42
C ASN A 101 17.92 7.19 37.72
N GLY A 102 16.77 6.70 38.18
CA GLY A 102 15.45 6.96 37.59
C GLY A 102 15.07 6.08 36.40
N ASN A 103 15.99 5.27 35.88
CA ASN A 103 15.71 4.35 34.77
C ASN A 103 14.92 3.13 35.23
N ILE A 104 14.15 2.56 34.32
CA ILE A 104 13.41 1.32 34.55
C ILE A 104 14.25 0.15 34.07
N LEU A 105 14.50 -0.80 34.97
CA LEU A 105 15.17 -2.06 34.67
C LEU A 105 14.13 -3.18 34.59
N THR A 106 14.10 -3.88 33.46
CA THR A 106 13.21 -5.02 33.24
C THR A 106 13.92 -6.34 33.50
N ARG A 107 13.31 -7.23 34.28
CA ARG A 107 13.87 -8.53 34.69
C ARG A 107 12.80 -9.62 34.70
N ASP A 108 13.20 -10.84 35.04
CA ASP A 108 12.32 -11.97 35.40
C ASP A 108 11.18 -12.24 34.43
N PHE A 109 11.54 -12.41 33.15
CA PHE A 109 10.57 -12.80 32.13
C PHE A 109 10.00 -14.21 32.44
N SER A 110 8.69 -14.34 32.33
CA SER A 110 7.98 -15.60 32.57
C SER A 110 6.88 -15.79 31.53
N PHE A 111 6.81 -16.97 30.95
CA PHE A 111 5.69 -17.39 30.09
C PHE A 111 5.17 -18.74 30.59
N VAL A 112 4.07 -18.71 31.29
CA VAL A 112 3.50 -19.85 32.03
C VAL A 112 2.13 -20.19 31.47
N GLY A 113 1.86 -21.47 31.38
CA GLY A 113 0.53 -22.02 31.12
C GLY A 113 -0.04 -22.76 32.31
N TYR A 114 -1.35 -22.83 32.36
CA TYR A 114 -2.10 -23.64 33.32
C TYR A 114 -3.14 -24.46 32.59
N THR A 115 -3.23 -25.74 32.94
CA THR A 115 -4.26 -26.66 32.48
C THR A 115 -5.07 -27.15 33.66
N GLN A 116 -6.38 -27.12 33.55
CA GLN A 116 -7.26 -27.63 34.57
C GLN A 116 -7.86 -28.96 34.15
N PHE A 117 -7.65 -30.00 34.98
CA PHE A 117 -8.25 -31.31 34.82
C PHE A 117 -9.04 -31.62 36.14
N GLY A 118 -10.35 -31.46 36.10
CA GLY A 118 -11.20 -31.55 37.28
C GLY A 118 -10.87 -30.47 38.31
N SER A 119 -10.46 -30.84 39.52
CA SER A 119 -10.09 -29.92 40.60
C SER A 119 -8.60 -29.56 40.62
N GLU A 120 -7.76 -30.20 39.80
CA GLU A 120 -6.32 -29.98 39.78
C GLU A 120 -5.91 -28.98 38.69
N ARG A 121 -5.22 -27.91 39.12
CA ARG A 121 -4.60 -26.91 38.25
C ARG A 121 -3.12 -27.22 38.14
N LYS A 122 -2.69 -27.67 36.93
CA LYS A 122 -1.29 -28.02 36.65
C LYS A 122 -0.61 -26.88 35.91
N ARG A 123 0.57 -26.49 36.38
CA ARG A 123 1.44 -25.53 35.71
C ARG A 123 2.23 -26.22 34.60
N VAL A 124 2.28 -25.61 33.41
CA VAL A 124 2.98 -26.08 32.23
C VAL A 124 3.74 -24.92 31.58
N ASP A 125 4.60 -25.23 30.63
CA ASP A 125 5.25 -24.19 29.82
C ASP A 125 4.22 -23.49 28.92
N GLY A 126 4.17 -22.15 29.00
CA GLY A 126 3.18 -21.33 28.28
C GLY A 126 3.34 -21.37 26.78
N LYS A 127 4.59 -21.44 26.29
CA LYS A 127 4.88 -21.53 24.86
C LYS A 127 4.37 -22.85 24.28
N ASN A 128 4.71 -23.96 24.91
CA ASN A 128 4.29 -25.30 24.49
C ASN A 128 2.77 -25.45 24.54
N LEU A 129 2.13 -24.92 25.58
CA LEU A 129 0.67 -24.93 25.69
C LEU A 129 0.00 -24.11 24.59
N LEU A 130 0.54 -22.92 24.31
CA LEU A 130 0.01 -22.06 23.26
C LEU A 130 0.17 -22.71 21.87
N GLU A 131 1.34 -23.23 21.53
CA GLU A 131 1.57 -23.90 20.24
C GLU A 131 0.68 -25.15 20.06
N ALA A 132 0.42 -25.88 21.14
CA ALA A 132 -0.47 -27.05 21.11
C ALA A 132 -1.95 -26.69 20.91
N CYS A 133 -2.40 -25.52 21.38
CA CYS A 133 -3.81 -25.11 21.34
C CYS A 133 -4.11 -24.08 20.24
N PHE A 134 -3.10 -23.33 19.83
CA PHE A 134 -3.22 -22.22 18.87
C PHE A 134 -1.92 -22.08 18.08
N ASP A 135 -1.76 -22.93 17.08
CA ASP A 135 -0.59 -23.01 16.22
C ASP A 135 -0.25 -21.65 15.58
N THR A 136 1.04 -21.35 15.46
CA THR A 136 1.58 -20.12 14.85
C THR A 136 1.01 -19.85 13.44
N VAL A 137 0.77 -20.91 12.65
CA VAL A 137 0.18 -20.78 11.31
C VAL A 137 -1.26 -20.29 11.39
N VAL A 138 -2.05 -20.88 12.29
CA VAL A 138 -3.47 -20.51 12.49
C VAL A 138 -3.60 -19.09 13.04
N ARG A 139 -2.72 -18.70 13.97
CA ARG A 139 -2.72 -17.35 14.58
C ARG A 139 -2.67 -16.23 13.53
N ARG A 140 -1.93 -16.41 12.45
CA ARG A 140 -1.82 -15.43 11.35
C ARG A 140 -3.14 -15.15 10.63
N TYR A 141 -4.09 -16.09 10.72
CA TYR A 141 -5.42 -15.97 10.11
C TYR A 141 -6.51 -15.65 11.14
N CYS A 142 -6.11 -15.30 12.36
CA CYS A 142 -7.03 -15.00 13.46
C CYS A 142 -6.82 -13.61 14.06
N LEU A 143 -5.65 -12.98 13.82
CA LEU A 143 -5.26 -11.68 14.38
C LEU A 143 -5.02 -10.69 13.24
N PHE A 144 -5.76 -9.60 13.19
CA PHE A 144 -5.69 -8.61 12.12
C PHE A 144 -5.63 -7.19 12.68
N LYS A 145 -4.48 -6.52 12.46
CA LYS A 145 -4.24 -5.14 12.86
C LYS A 145 -4.49 -4.19 11.69
N GLY A 146 -5.73 -3.70 11.62
CA GLY A 146 -6.15 -2.81 10.54
C GLY A 146 -6.25 -3.52 9.16
N GLU A 147 -6.56 -2.74 8.13
CA GLU A 147 -6.76 -3.26 6.78
C GLU A 147 -5.48 -3.77 6.11
N ARG A 148 -4.33 -3.20 6.47
CA ARG A 148 -3.03 -3.56 5.84
C ARG A 148 -2.60 -4.99 6.13
N GLU A 149 -2.99 -5.57 7.26
CA GLU A 149 -2.64 -6.95 7.59
C GLU A 149 -3.50 -7.99 6.88
N LEU A 150 -4.66 -7.63 6.36
CA LEU A 150 -5.43 -8.47 5.45
C LEU A 150 -4.65 -8.77 4.15
N ASN A 151 -3.61 -7.99 3.84
CA ASN A 151 -2.69 -8.25 2.74
C ASN A 151 -1.85 -9.54 2.91
N VAL A 152 -2.02 -10.26 4.01
CA VAL A 152 -1.45 -11.63 4.16
C VAL A 152 -1.85 -12.53 3.00
N PHE A 153 -3.03 -12.32 2.42
CA PHE A 153 -3.52 -13.06 1.26
C PHE A 153 -2.88 -12.64 -0.08
N ASP A 154 -2.14 -11.55 -0.11
CA ASP A 154 -1.36 -11.12 -1.27
C ASP A 154 -0.11 -11.99 -1.48
N ASN A 155 0.30 -12.73 -0.46
CA ASN A 155 1.44 -13.62 -0.53
C ASN A 155 1.00 -15.04 -0.97
N ASN A 156 1.44 -15.48 -2.14
CA ASN A 156 1.13 -16.81 -2.69
C ASN A 156 1.53 -17.94 -1.72
N THR A 157 2.59 -17.75 -0.92
CA THR A 157 3.02 -18.72 0.09
C THR A 157 2.06 -18.82 1.27
N ALA A 158 1.34 -17.76 1.62
CA ALA A 158 0.39 -17.77 2.71
C ALA A 158 -0.81 -18.66 2.37
N LEU A 159 -1.35 -18.54 1.17
CA LEU A 159 -2.45 -19.40 0.72
C LEU A 159 -2.01 -20.85 0.58
N LYS A 160 -0.78 -21.13 0.11
CA LYS A 160 -0.20 -22.48 0.11
C LYS A 160 -0.13 -23.06 1.51
N THR A 161 0.43 -22.33 2.48
CA THR A 161 0.51 -22.78 3.87
C THR A 161 -0.88 -23.08 4.45
N LEU A 162 -1.87 -22.29 4.06
CA LEU A 162 -3.27 -22.49 4.47
C LEU A 162 -3.85 -23.77 3.86
N VAL A 163 -3.65 -23.98 2.55
CA VAL A 163 -4.05 -25.21 1.87
C VAL A 163 -3.38 -26.42 2.51
N ASP A 164 -2.07 -26.39 2.72
CA ASP A 164 -1.29 -27.46 3.34
C ASP A 164 -1.77 -27.78 4.78
N THR A 165 -2.17 -26.74 5.52
CA THR A 165 -2.62 -26.89 6.90
C THR A 165 -4.03 -27.43 7.00
N PHE A 166 -4.97 -26.95 6.17
CA PHE A 166 -6.41 -27.24 6.33
C PHE A 166 -6.96 -28.31 5.39
N SER A 167 -6.27 -28.65 4.30
CA SER A 167 -6.73 -29.72 3.39
C SER A 167 -6.28 -31.13 3.79
N GLY A 168 -5.39 -31.25 4.77
CA GLY A 168 -4.80 -32.55 5.16
C GLY A 168 -3.79 -33.10 4.14
N ILE A 169 -3.29 -32.28 3.22
CA ILE A 169 -2.42 -32.69 2.10
C ILE A 169 -1.11 -33.29 2.57
N LYS A 170 -0.54 -32.85 3.70
CA LYS A 170 0.74 -33.40 4.23
C LYS A 170 0.74 -34.92 4.36
N GLN A 171 -0.39 -35.53 4.65
CA GLN A 171 -0.50 -36.98 4.68
C GLN A 171 -0.42 -37.59 3.28
N PHE A 172 -1.07 -36.94 2.31
CA PHE A 172 -1.02 -37.38 0.91
C PHE A 172 0.37 -37.18 0.29
N ASP A 173 1.09 -36.10 0.61
CA ASP A 173 2.45 -35.86 0.11
C ASP A 173 3.37 -37.02 0.45
N GLN A 174 3.33 -37.51 1.69
CA GLN A 174 4.13 -38.64 2.13
C GLN A 174 3.79 -39.94 1.39
N TYR A 175 2.50 -40.18 1.12
CA TYR A 175 2.08 -41.36 0.35
C TYR A 175 2.47 -41.23 -1.13
N VAL A 176 2.37 -40.06 -1.73
CA VAL A 176 2.80 -39.81 -3.12
C VAL A 176 4.31 -40.03 -3.24
N GLU A 177 5.12 -39.40 -2.39
CA GLU A 177 6.59 -39.57 -2.38
C GLU A 177 7.00 -41.02 -2.24
N ASN A 178 6.43 -41.75 -1.29
CA ASN A 178 6.74 -43.18 -1.08
C ASN A 178 6.36 -44.03 -2.30
N THR A 179 5.18 -43.78 -2.89
CA THR A 179 4.72 -44.56 -4.05
C THR A 179 5.51 -44.20 -5.32
N GLU A 180 5.93 -42.97 -5.51
CA GLU A 180 6.84 -42.55 -6.58
C GLU A 180 8.20 -43.26 -6.46
N TRP A 181 8.76 -43.34 -5.24
CA TRP A 181 10.00 -44.06 -5.01
C TRP A 181 9.87 -45.53 -5.36
N PHE A 182 8.81 -46.23 -4.91
CA PHE A 182 8.58 -47.65 -5.23
C PHE A 182 8.36 -47.89 -6.72
N GLU A 183 7.63 -46.97 -7.40
CA GLU A 183 7.42 -47.06 -8.85
C GLU A 183 8.74 -46.93 -9.60
N GLN A 184 9.59 -45.92 -9.26
CA GLN A 184 10.89 -45.72 -9.87
C GLN A 184 11.84 -46.92 -9.66
N GLU A 185 11.88 -47.48 -8.47
CA GLU A 185 12.73 -48.67 -8.20
C GLU A 185 12.23 -49.90 -8.96
N SER A 186 10.93 -50.10 -9.06
CA SER A 186 10.36 -51.21 -9.83
C SER A 186 10.61 -51.03 -11.34
N ASP A 187 10.55 -49.81 -11.88
CA ASP A 187 10.86 -49.50 -13.29
C ASP A 187 12.33 -49.81 -13.60
N LYS A 188 13.26 -49.41 -12.74
CA LYS A 188 14.68 -49.74 -12.87
C LYS A 188 14.90 -51.26 -12.90
N LEU A 189 14.18 -52.03 -12.08
CA LEU A 189 14.27 -53.48 -12.05
C LEU A 189 13.74 -54.10 -13.34
N VAL A 190 12.57 -53.67 -13.83
CA VAL A 190 11.98 -54.15 -15.09
C VAL A 190 12.93 -53.84 -16.25
N THR A 191 13.41 -52.62 -16.38
CA THR A 191 14.31 -52.17 -17.44
C THR A 191 15.64 -52.94 -17.44
N ARG A 192 16.21 -53.19 -16.24
CA ARG A 192 17.44 -54.00 -16.09
C ARG A 192 17.25 -55.44 -16.58
N GLU A 193 16.12 -56.03 -16.25
CA GLU A 193 15.85 -57.43 -16.64
C GLU A 193 15.45 -57.57 -18.13
N LEU A 194 14.71 -56.57 -18.70
CA LEU A 194 14.41 -56.51 -20.12
C LEU A 194 15.68 -56.36 -21.01
N LYS A 195 16.72 -55.65 -20.54
CA LYS A 195 18.02 -55.52 -21.23
C LYS A 195 18.76 -56.85 -21.39
N LYS A 196 18.46 -57.85 -20.57
CA LYS A 196 19.06 -59.20 -20.73
C LYS A 196 18.48 -59.99 -21.89
N ASP A 197 17.36 -59.56 -22.44
CA ASP A 197 16.72 -60.16 -23.60
C ASP A 197 17.24 -59.60 -24.91
N LYS A 198 18.13 -60.36 -25.60
CA LYS A 198 18.81 -59.92 -26.84
C LYS A 198 17.86 -59.54 -27.95
N LYS A 199 16.58 -59.95 -27.94
CA LYS A 199 15.60 -59.60 -28.96
C LYS A 199 15.00 -58.19 -28.77
N GLN A 200 15.09 -57.61 -27.58
CA GLN A 200 14.42 -56.37 -27.21
C GLN A 200 15.42 -55.29 -26.73
N GLU A 201 16.71 -55.65 -26.62
CA GLU A 201 17.76 -54.79 -26.06
C GLU A 201 17.84 -53.43 -26.77
N ASP A 202 17.78 -53.37 -28.10
CA ASP A 202 17.89 -52.13 -28.87
C ASP A 202 16.63 -51.26 -28.68
N THR A 203 15.42 -51.85 -28.62
CA THR A 203 14.18 -51.13 -28.39
C THR A 203 14.15 -50.49 -27.00
N VAL A 204 14.53 -51.30 -25.99
CA VAL A 204 14.61 -50.83 -24.61
C VAL A 204 15.63 -49.71 -24.43
N LYS A 205 16.83 -49.83 -25.04
CA LYS A 205 17.85 -48.76 -25.02
C LYS A 205 17.37 -47.48 -25.66
N ARG A 206 16.65 -47.59 -26.79
CA ARG A 206 16.07 -46.40 -27.46
C ARG A 206 15.05 -45.72 -26.56
N LEU A 207 14.07 -46.46 -26.07
CA LEU A 207 13.00 -45.90 -25.20
C LEU A 207 13.59 -45.32 -23.89
N GLU A 208 14.62 -45.92 -23.32
CA GLU A 208 15.30 -45.38 -22.16
C GLU A 208 16.07 -44.07 -22.48
N ALA A 209 16.70 -44.00 -23.66
CA ALA A 209 17.35 -42.76 -24.11
C ALA A 209 16.33 -41.63 -24.36
N ASP A 210 15.19 -41.97 -24.99
CA ASP A 210 14.10 -41.02 -25.24
C ASP A 210 13.44 -40.56 -23.92
N MET A 211 13.19 -41.48 -22.98
CA MET A 211 12.69 -41.16 -21.64
C MET A 211 13.64 -40.23 -20.89
N SER A 212 14.97 -40.57 -20.90
CA SER A 212 15.99 -39.75 -20.23
C SER A 212 16.11 -38.34 -20.83
N ARG A 213 15.82 -38.18 -22.12
CA ARG A 213 15.79 -36.89 -22.79
C ARG A 213 14.57 -36.09 -22.37
N VAL A 214 13.39 -36.69 -22.42
CA VAL A 214 12.13 -36.07 -22.05
C VAL A 214 12.11 -35.67 -20.57
N MET A 215 12.66 -36.52 -19.68
CA MET A 215 12.77 -36.18 -18.26
C MET A 215 13.70 -35.01 -18.00
N ARG A 216 14.79 -34.86 -18.75
CA ARG A 216 15.65 -33.66 -18.68
C ARG A 216 14.91 -32.42 -19.16
N ASP A 217 14.21 -32.51 -20.30
CA ASP A 217 13.47 -31.41 -20.87
C ASP A 217 12.32 -30.97 -19.92
N ILE A 218 11.65 -31.90 -19.26
CA ILE A 218 10.64 -31.62 -18.20
C ILE A 218 11.30 -30.89 -17.01
N SER A 219 12.46 -31.38 -16.53
CA SER A 219 13.17 -30.78 -15.41
C SER A 219 13.61 -29.34 -15.73
N ASP A 220 14.17 -29.13 -16.93
CA ASP A 220 14.59 -27.80 -17.38
C ASP A 220 13.41 -26.86 -17.56
N THR A 221 12.32 -27.32 -18.21
CA THR A 221 11.10 -26.53 -18.40
C THR A 221 10.46 -26.18 -17.05
N THR A 222 10.43 -27.12 -16.09
CA THR A 222 9.92 -26.87 -14.74
C THR A 222 10.75 -25.84 -13.98
N ARG A 223 12.08 -25.87 -14.14
CA ARG A 223 12.99 -24.87 -13.56
C ARG A 223 12.74 -23.49 -14.17
N ASP A 224 12.57 -23.44 -15.48
CA ASP A 224 12.28 -22.18 -16.22
C ASP A 224 10.92 -21.60 -15.79
N ILE A 225 9.90 -22.42 -15.64
CA ILE A 225 8.58 -22.04 -15.09
C ILE A 225 8.76 -21.40 -13.70
N LYS A 226 9.46 -22.08 -12.77
CA LYS A 226 9.70 -21.52 -11.42
C LYS A 226 10.42 -20.18 -11.44
N THR A 227 11.38 -20.04 -12.36
CA THR A 227 12.12 -18.77 -12.53
C THR A 227 11.21 -17.67 -13.02
N LYS A 228 10.34 -17.97 -13.98
CA LYS A 228 9.37 -17.01 -14.52
C LYS A 228 8.25 -16.68 -13.52
N GLU A 229 7.75 -17.66 -12.77
CA GLU A 229 6.78 -17.43 -11.68
C GLU A 229 7.36 -16.49 -10.63
N LYS A 230 8.62 -16.70 -10.24
CA LYS A 230 9.31 -15.79 -9.32
C LYS A 230 9.45 -14.38 -9.90
N ALA A 231 9.82 -14.28 -11.18
CA ALA A 231 9.93 -12.97 -11.85
C ALA A 231 8.58 -12.24 -11.90
N VAL A 232 7.47 -12.93 -12.19
CA VAL A 232 6.12 -12.35 -12.17
C VAL A 232 5.78 -11.87 -10.76
N SER A 233 6.03 -12.69 -9.74
CA SER A 233 5.80 -12.31 -8.34
C SER A 233 6.65 -11.10 -7.90
N ASP A 234 7.91 -11.04 -8.34
CA ASP A 234 8.80 -9.90 -8.08
C ASP A 234 8.31 -8.63 -8.78
N PHE A 235 7.83 -8.73 -10.03
CA PHE A 235 7.21 -7.61 -10.74
C PHE A 235 5.92 -7.16 -10.07
N GLU A 236 5.02 -8.08 -9.71
CA GLU A 236 3.77 -7.77 -9.02
C GLU A 236 4.03 -7.09 -7.66
N SER A 237 5.04 -7.55 -6.90
CA SER A 237 5.40 -6.94 -5.62
C SER A 237 5.93 -5.51 -5.78
N ARG A 238 6.76 -5.27 -6.82
CA ARG A 238 7.26 -3.93 -7.15
C ARG A 238 6.14 -3.01 -7.66
N ILE A 239 5.29 -3.52 -8.54
CA ILE A 239 4.10 -2.78 -9.02
C ILE A 239 3.24 -2.35 -7.84
N ARG A 240 3.02 -3.21 -6.85
CA ARG A 240 2.24 -2.88 -5.66
C ARG A 240 2.84 -1.75 -4.84
N VAL A 241 4.16 -1.77 -4.60
CA VAL A 241 4.86 -0.68 -3.90
C VAL A 241 4.71 0.65 -4.66
N LEU A 242 4.70 0.59 -6.00
CA LEU A 242 4.47 1.75 -6.84
C LEU A 242 3.00 2.21 -6.81
N GLU A 243 2.06 1.28 -6.75
CA GLU A 243 0.61 1.55 -6.63
C GLU A 243 0.25 2.21 -5.29
N GLU A 244 0.88 1.81 -4.19
CA GLU A 244 0.69 2.47 -2.88
C GLU A 244 1.08 3.96 -2.90
N ASN A 245 1.97 4.35 -3.81
CA ASN A 245 2.39 5.74 -4.02
C ASN A 245 1.67 6.42 -5.20
N GLN A 246 0.82 5.72 -5.93
CA GLN A 246 0.15 6.23 -7.13
C GLN A 246 -0.74 7.43 -6.82
N ASP A 247 -1.53 7.39 -5.75
CA ASP A 247 -2.39 8.48 -5.31
C ASP A 247 -1.58 9.74 -4.99
N ALA A 248 -0.40 9.58 -4.37
CA ALA A 248 0.50 10.69 -4.10
C ALA A 248 1.11 11.26 -5.38
N CYS A 249 1.44 10.40 -6.36
CA CYS A 249 1.96 10.80 -7.68
C CYS A 249 0.92 11.55 -8.50
N GLU A 250 -0.31 11.06 -8.58
CA GLU A 250 -1.41 11.71 -9.30
C GLU A 250 -1.78 13.05 -8.68
N ASN A 251 -1.84 13.13 -7.34
CA ASN A 251 -2.07 14.37 -6.63
C ASN A 251 -0.94 15.39 -6.87
N LEU A 252 0.32 14.96 -6.84
CA LEU A 252 1.46 15.84 -7.12
C LEU A 252 1.41 16.37 -8.55
N GLN A 253 1.09 15.53 -9.52
CA GLN A 253 1.01 15.93 -10.93
C GLN A 253 -0.14 16.92 -11.17
N THR A 254 -1.27 16.70 -10.50
CA THR A 254 -2.42 17.63 -10.52
C THR A 254 -2.05 18.98 -9.91
N ILE A 255 -1.36 18.99 -8.77
CA ILE A 255 -0.88 20.21 -8.12
C ILE A 255 0.15 20.95 -8.99
N LYS A 256 1.11 20.23 -9.58
CA LYS A 256 2.12 20.81 -10.50
C LYS A 256 1.46 21.48 -11.72
N SER A 257 0.51 20.82 -12.36
CA SER A 257 -0.22 21.39 -13.51
C SER A 257 -1.02 22.62 -13.12
N ARG A 258 -1.61 22.64 -11.91
CA ARG A 258 -2.30 23.81 -11.35
C ARG A 258 -1.34 24.96 -11.10
N ILE A 259 -0.17 24.71 -10.51
CA ILE A 259 0.87 25.72 -10.27
C ILE A 259 1.33 26.32 -11.60
N GLU A 260 1.65 25.52 -12.61
CA GLU A 260 2.10 26.01 -13.91
C GLU A 260 1.03 26.84 -14.64
N SER A 261 -0.21 26.38 -14.60
CA SER A 261 -1.36 27.12 -15.15
C SER A 261 -1.53 28.48 -14.46
N LYS A 262 -1.47 28.50 -13.10
CA LYS A 262 -1.63 29.73 -12.34
C LYS A 262 -0.43 30.69 -12.49
N ARG A 263 0.78 30.21 -12.63
CA ARG A 263 1.95 31.02 -12.97
C ARG A 263 1.81 31.69 -14.34
N THR A 264 1.36 30.92 -15.32
CA THR A 264 1.14 31.44 -16.68
C THR A 264 0.05 32.52 -16.68
N GLU A 265 -1.03 32.28 -15.96
CA GLU A 265 -2.14 33.23 -15.80
C GLU A 265 -1.68 34.48 -15.07
N LEU A 266 -0.93 34.34 -13.96
CA LEU A 266 -0.38 35.47 -13.20
C LEU A 266 0.52 36.35 -14.07
N ASN A 267 1.39 35.74 -14.83
CA ASN A 267 2.32 36.44 -15.72
C ASN A 267 1.57 37.21 -16.81
N ARG A 268 0.53 36.59 -17.38
CA ARG A 268 -0.36 37.23 -18.35
C ARG A 268 -1.08 38.44 -17.72
N MET A 269 -1.59 38.31 -16.50
CA MET A 269 -2.31 39.40 -15.83
C MET A 269 -1.42 40.55 -15.40
N LYS A 270 -0.17 40.26 -14.97
CA LYS A 270 0.81 41.28 -14.61
C LYS A 270 1.12 42.27 -15.75
N LEU A 271 1.05 41.81 -16.99
CA LEU A 271 1.27 42.66 -18.15
C LEU A 271 0.21 43.81 -18.27
N TYR A 272 -0.94 43.66 -17.65
CA TYR A 272 -2.05 44.61 -17.70
C TYR A 272 -2.19 45.48 -16.45
N VAL A 273 -1.36 45.27 -15.42
CA VAL A 273 -1.50 45.95 -14.12
C VAL A 273 -0.68 47.24 -14.04
N ASP A 274 0.35 47.39 -14.85
CA ASP A 274 1.18 48.57 -14.83
C ASP A 274 0.48 49.71 -15.60
N LEU A 275 0.11 50.74 -14.89
CA LEU A 275 -0.32 52.01 -15.44
C LEU A 275 0.87 52.70 -16.02
N ASP A 276 0.92 52.89 -17.35
CA ASP A 276 1.82 53.82 -17.95
C ASP A 276 1.35 55.21 -17.65
N TYR A 277 2.05 55.89 -16.74
CA TYR A 277 1.76 57.29 -16.38
C TYR A 277 1.82 58.23 -17.61
N ASN A 278 2.65 57.86 -18.61
CA ASN A 278 2.70 58.59 -19.87
C ASN A 278 1.38 58.47 -20.65
N ALA A 279 0.81 57.29 -20.65
CA ALA A 279 -0.52 57.09 -21.29
C ALA A 279 -1.63 57.88 -20.57
N LEU A 280 -1.63 57.96 -19.24
CA LEU A 280 -2.56 58.78 -18.46
C LEU A 280 -2.35 60.26 -18.71
N LEU A 281 -1.11 60.74 -18.78
CA LEU A 281 -0.77 62.14 -19.11
C LEU A 281 -1.19 62.49 -20.55
N LEU A 282 -1.11 61.51 -21.47
CA LEU A 282 -1.60 61.68 -22.83
C LEU A 282 -3.13 61.72 -22.91
N ASP A 283 -3.86 61.16 -21.96
CA ASP A 283 -5.29 61.27 -21.86
C ASP A 283 -5.82 62.66 -21.42
N ASP A 284 -5.00 63.41 -20.71
CA ASP A 284 -5.30 64.82 -20.31
C ASP A 284 -5.02 65.82 -21.42
N MET A 285 -4.93 65.39 -22.67
CA MET A 285 -4.60 66.26 -23.81
C MET A 285 -5.74 67.13 -24.32
N TRP A 286 -6.83 67.26 -23.57
CA TRP A 286 -7.86 68.26 -23.81
C TRP A 286 -7.30 69.68 -23.95
N ILE A 287 -6.13 70.00 -23.32
CA ILE A 287 -5.42 71.26 -23.41
C ILE A 287 -4.90 71.50 -24.83
N LEU A 288 -4.46 70.48 -25.57
CA LEU A 288 -3.94 70.56 -26.92
C LEU A 288 -4.95 71.00 -27.96
N ARG A 289 -6.20 71.01 -27.61
CA ARG A 289 -7.30 71.44 -28.50
C ARG A 289 -7.16 72.88 -28.93
N SER A 290 -6.65 73.76 -28.10
CA SER A 290 -6.40 75.16 -28.42
C SER A 290 -5.28 75.35 -29.45
N PHE A 291 -4.56 74.24 -29.79
CA PHE A 291 -3.43 74.26 -30.73
C PHE A 291 -3.59 73.17 -31.80
N PRO A 292 -4.38 73.45 -32.88
CA PRO A 292 -4.71 72.41 -33.90
C PRO A 292 -3.47 71.86 -34.61
N SER A 293 -2.44 72.62 -34.82
CA SER A 293 -1.15 72.16 -35.41
C SER A 293 -0.45 71.11 -34.54
N ILE A 294 -0.43 71.32 -33.23
CA ILE A 294 0.11 70.38 -32.27
C ILE A 294 -0.76 69.10 -32.23
N LEU A 295 -2.08 69.26 -32.34
CA LEU A 295 -3.00 68.14 -32.40
C LEU A 295 -2.75 67.25 -33.60
N GLN A 296 -2.52 67.83 -34.81
CA GLN A 296 -2.20 67.08 -36.03
C GLN A 296 -0.85 66.37 -35.93
N GLU A 297 0.15 67.05 -35.39
CA GLU A 297 1.46 66.47 -35.17
C GLU A 297 1.39 65.31 -34.16
N TYR A 298 0.58 65.51 -33.11
CA TYR A 298 0.34 64.48 -32.12
C TYR A 298 -0.36 63.26 -32.74
N GLN A 299 -1.44 63.43 -33.52
CA GLN A 299 -2.15 62.35 -34.23
C GLN A 299 -1.19 61.55 -35.14
N SER A 300 -0.29 62.25 -35.81
CA SER A 300 0.72 61.65 -36.67
C SER A 300 1.72 60.81 -35.82
N LYS A 301 2.21 61.33 -34.69
CA LYS A 301 3.11 60.61 -33.79
C LYS A 301 2.44 59.43 -33.14
N VAL A 302 1.19 59.54 -32.66
CA VAL A 302 0.44 58.42 -32.11
C VAL A 302 0.24 57.31 -33.14
N SER A 303 -0.04 57.67 -34.39
CA SER A 303 -0.15 56.68 -35.47
C SER A 303 1.17 55.97 -35.76
N MET A 304 2.29 56.73 -35.72
CA MET A 304 3.65 56.15 -35.89
C MET A 304 3.99 55.19 -34.72
N LEU A 305 3.78 55.65 -33.48
CA LEU A 305 4.04 54.85 -32.27
C LEU A 305 3.19 53.58 -32.26
N SER A 306 1.91 53.67 -32.64
CA SER A 306 1.05 52.50 -32.76
C SER A 306 1.56 51.45 -33.76
N LYS A 307 2.11 51.91 -34.89
CA LYS A 307 2.69 51.00 -35.88
C LYS A 307 3.99 50.36 -35.35
N GLU A 308 4.81 51.14 -34.66
CA GLU A 308 6.08 50.66 -34.09
C GLU A 308 5.82 49.69 -32.96
N GLU A 309 4.88 49.96 -32.08
CA GLU A 309 4.47 49.07 -31.04
C GLU A 309 3.95 47.71 -31.58
N ARG A 310 3.05 47.74 -32.56
CA ARG A 310 2.59 46.50 -33.21
C ARG A 310 3.73 45.72 -33.84
N ARG A 311 4.75 46.39 -34.37
CA ARG A 311 5.93 45.76 -34.92
C ARG A 311 6.79 45.11 -33.81
N MET A 312 6.99 45.85 -32.71
CA MET A 312 7.73 45.34 -31.53
C MET A 312 6.99 44.20 -30.87
N GLN A 313 5.65 44.32 -30.69
CA GLN A 313 4.83 43.24 -30.11
C GLN A 313 4.92 41.98 -30.97
N LYS A 314 4.82 42.09 -32.28
CA LYS A 314 4.95 40.95 -33.18
C LYS A 314 6.34 40.34 -33.13
N ALA A 315 7.38 41.14 -33.05
CA ALA A 315 8.77 40.64 -32.91
C ALA A 315 8.98 39.93 -31.56
N GLU A 316 8.36 40.44 -30.50
CA GLU A 316 8.42 39.83 -29.18
C GLU A 316 7.62 38.53 -29.09
N ASP A 317 6.43 38.48 -29.68
CA ASP A 317 5.63 37.25 -29.80
C ASP A 317 6.38 36.17 -30.58
N GLU A 318 7.06 36.56 -31.67
CA GLU A 318 7.94 35.67 -32.44
C GLU A 318 9.14 35.18 -31.60
N ARG A 319 9.77 36.08 -30.79
CA ARG A 319 10.87 35.74 -29.89
C ARG A 319 10.42 34.75 -28.82
N ILE A 320 9.27 35.04 -28.17
CA ILE A 320 8.69 34.17 -27.14
C ILE A 320 8.35 32.79 -27.72
N ALA A 321 7.77 32.74 -28.94
CA ALA A 321 7.45 31.49 -29.62
C ALA A 321 8.71 30.65 -29.92
N VAL A 322 9.81 31.33 -30.40
CA VAL A 322 11.10 30.68 -30.66
C VAL A 322 11.75 30.17 -29.35
N GLU A 323 11.72 30.95 -28.29
CA GLU A 323 12.26 30.53 -26.98
C GLU A 323 11.45 29.38 -26.37
N LYS A 324 10.11 29.41 -26.49
CA LYS A 324 9.25 28.32 -26.07
C LYS A 324 9.57 27.03 -26.84
N GLY A 325 9.74 27.15 -28.17
CA GLY A 325 10.13 26.01 -29.00
C GLY A 325 11.54 25.47 -28.64
N LYS A 326 12.50 26.34 -28.33
CA LYS A 326 13.85 25.95 -27.85
C LYS A 326 13.77 25.25 -26.49
N LYS A 327 12.92 25.74 -25.59
CA LYS A 327 12.72 25.19 -24.24
C LYS A 327 12.05 23.82 -24.30
N GLU A 328 11.07 23.66 -25.17
CA GLU A 328 10.43 22.35 -25.44
C GLU A 328 11.43 21.36 -26.06
N ALA A 329 12.22 21.79 -27.04
CA ALA A 329 13.27 20.97 -27.65
C ALA A 329 14.36 20.59 -26.65
N LEU A 330 14.79 21.51 -25.76
CA LEU A 330 15.75 21.23 -24.68
C LEU A 330 15.18 20.27 -23.64
N LYS A 331 13.88 20.39 -23.29
CA LYS A 331 13.21 19.42 -22.43
C LYS A 331 13.12 18.03 -23.07
N GLU A 332 12.90 17.94 -24.37
CA GLU A 332 12.94 16.67 -25.09
C GLU A 332 14.37 16.09 -25.15
N ILE A 333 15.36 16.91 -25.41
CA ILE A 333 16.77 16.48 -25.40
C ILE A 333 17.22 16.05 -24.00
N GLN A 334 16.82 16.75 -22.94
CA GLN A 334 17.09 16.35 -21.57
C GLN A 334 16.37 15.06 -21.16
N LYS A 335 15.13 14.84 -21.63
CA LYS A 335 14.42 13.57 -21.47
C LYS A 335 15.13 12.41 -22.18
N LEU A 336 15.77 12.66 -23.33
CA LEU A 336 16.51 11.66 -24.08
C LEU A 336 17.93 11.40 -23.55
N ALA A 337 18.53 12.36 -22.85
CA ALA A 337 19.91 12.28 -22.41
C ALA A 337 20.13 11.68 -21.02
N ASN A 338 19.10 11.50 -20.21
CA ASN A 338 19.17 10.92 -18.83
C ASN A 338 20.27 11.54 -17.93
N ASP A 339 20.69 12.79 -18.19
CA ASP A 339 21.78 13.41 -17.47
C ASP A 339 21.25 14.25 -16.32
N ALA A 340 21.37 13.69 -15.12
CA ALA A 340 21.33 14.45 -13.89
C ALA A 340 22.47 15.48 -13.90
N THR A 341 22.16 16.74 -13.65
CA THR A 341 23.18 17.79 -13.45
C THR A 341 24.14 17.35 -12.35
N PRO A 342 25.44 17.18 -12.62
CA PRO A 342 26.38 16.68 -11.62
C PRO A 342 26.59 17.70 -10.50
N LEU A 343 26.69 17.22 -9.27
CA LEU A 343 27.23 17.99 -8.15
C LEU A 343 28.65 18.50 -8.50
N PRO A 344 29.17 19.54 -7.81
CA PRO A 344 30.53 20.00 -8.02
C PRO A 344 31.52 18.82 -8.06
N TRP A 345 32.52 18.91 -8.93
CA TRP A 345 33.47 17.82 -9.23
C TRP A 345 34.19 17.21 -8.01
N ASN A 346 34.20 17.90 -6.88
CA ASN A 346 34.82 17.49 -5.62
C ASN A 346 33.85 16.77 -4.66
N LEU A 347 32.59 16.55 -5.06
CA LEU A 347 31.59 15.83 -4.30
C LEU A 347 31.04 14.68 -5.12
N PRO A 348 30.59 13.58 -4.50
CA PRO A 348 29.89 12.51 -5.20
C PRO A 348 28.62 13.03 -5.88
N ASP A 349 28.13 12.31 -6.88
CA ASP A 349 26.88 12.63 -7.53
C ASP A 349 25.69 12.57 -6.54
N LYS A 350 24.57 13.17 -6.94
CA LYS A 350 23.38 13.31 -6.10
C LYS A 350 22.87 11.96 -5.56
N GLU A 351 22.86 10.92 -6.41
CA GLU A 351 22.35 9.60 -6.06
C GLU A 351 23.26 8.93 -5.04
N THR A 352 24.58 8.97 -5.29
CA THR A 352 25.59 8.47 -4.35
C THR A 352 25.55 9.23 -3.03
N MET A 353 25.34 10.56 -3.06
CA MET A 353 25.23 11.37 -1.84
C MET A 353 23.99 11.01 -1.04
N GLN A 354 22.86 10.78 -1.70
CA GLN A 354 21.64 10.34 -1.04
C GLN A 354 21.80 8.95 -0.42
N GLU A 355 22.37 8.00 -1.15
CA GLU A 355 22.68 6.66 -0.63
C GLU A 355 23.65 6.70 0.57
N MET A 356 24.63 7.59 0.55
CA MET A 356 25.56 7.78 1.68
C MET A 356 24.85 8.30 2.93
N ILE A 357 23.83 9.13 2.77
CA ILE A 357 23.00 9.64 3.86
C ILE A 357 22.08 8.53 4.39
N ASP A 358 21.46 7.76 3.49
CA ASP A 358 20.52 6.69 3.85
C ASP A 358 21.23 5.49 4.48
N ASP A 359 22.41 5.13 3.95
CA ASP A 359 23.23 4.01 4.44
C ASP A 359 24.05 4.38 5.69
N GLU A 360 24.07 5.67 6.07
CA GLU A 360 24.86 6.23 7.19
C GLU A 360 26.37 5.93 7.07
N VAL A 361 26.85 5.78 5.84
CA VAL A 361 28.24 5.48 5.53
C VAL A 361 28.75 6.34 4.38
N CYS A 362 29.90 6.95 4.55
CA CYS A 362 30.56 7.67 3.47
C CYS A 362 31.15 6.69 2.45
N LYS A 363 30.53 6.54 1.27
CA LYS A 363 31.03 5.64 0.18
C LYS A 363 32.36 6.08 -0.42
N VAL A 364 32.79 7.33 -0.17
CA VAL A 364 34.08 7.85 -0.65
C VAL A 364 35.24 7.35 0.20
N CYS A 365 35.06 7.28 1.54
CA CYS A 365 36.15 6.88 2.44
C CYS A 365 35.81 5.67 3.34
N GLY A 366 34.62 5.10 3.21
CA GLY A 366 34.19 3.91 3.96
C GLY A 366 33.92 4.12 5.45
N ARG A 367 33.96 5.37 5.96
CA ARG A 367 33.71 5.63 7.37
C ARG A 367 32.23 5.71 7.69
N PRO A 368 31.79 5.16 8.83
CA PRO A 368 30.42 5.30 9.29
C PRO A 368 30.09 6.78 9.57
N ALA A 369 28.94 7.22 9.13
CA ALA A 369 28.42 8.58 9.31
C ALA A 369 26.97 8.50 9.86
N PRO A 370 26.79 8.07 11.13
CA PRO A 370 25.47 7.90 11.71
C PRO A 370 24.73 9.23 11.84
N LYS A 371 23.40 9.18 11.84
CA LYS A 371 22.54 10.36 12.00
C LYS A 371 22.93 11.18 13.21
N GLY A 372 23.07 12.50 13.01
CA GLY A 372 23.54 13.44 14.04
C GLY A 372 25.05 13.55 14.18
N SER A 373 25.84 12.83 13.38
CA SER A 373 27.28 13.03 13.30
C SER A 373 27.61 14.19 12.36
N GLU A 374 28.73 14.90 12.64
CA GLU A 374 29.21 16.02 11.80
C GLU A 374 29.36 15.66 10.31
N PRO A 375 29.90 14.45 9.93
CA PRO A 375 29.93 14.02 8.53
C PRO A 375 28.54 13.81 7.92
N HIS A 376 27.60 13.25 8.65
CA HIS A 376 26.21 13.06 8.18
C HIS A 376 25.52 14.41 7.97
N GLU A 377 25.61 15.31 8.93
CA GLU A 377 25.02 16.66 8.81
C GLU A 377 25.67 17.47 7.68
N PHE A 378 26.97 17.28 7.45
CA PHE A 378 27.65 17.88 6.32
C PHE A 378 27.08 17.40 4.98
N MET A 379 26.87 16.08 4.80
CA MET A 379 26.32 15.51 3.58
C MET A 379 24.88 16.00 3.34
N VAL A 380 24.02 15.97 4.37
CA VAL A 380 22.65 16.47 4.30
C VAL A 380 22.61 17.95 3.93
N ARG A 381 23.45 18.78 4.58
CA ARG A 381 23.53 20.21 4.30
C ARG A 381 23.97 20.46 2.85
N LYS A 382 25.00 19.75 2.37
CA LYS A 382 25.52 19.94 1.01
C LYS A 382 24.53 19.48 -0.07
N LEU A 383 23.81 18.40 0.17
CA LEU A 383 22.74 17.96 -0.73
C LEU A 383 21.60 18.99 -0.76
N ASN A 384 21.21 19.51 0.39
CA ASN A 384 20.17 20.56 0.48
C ASN A 384 20.61 21.87 -0.18
N GLU A 385 21.87 22.33 0.05
CA GLU A 385 22.43 23.51 -0.62
C GLU A 385 22.39 23.37 -2.16
N TYR A 386 22.74 22.19 -2.67
CA TYR A 386 22.67 21.88 -4.10
C TYR A 386 21.24 21.90 -4.64
N LEU A 387 20.30 21.27 -3.93
CA LEU A 387 18.89 21.27 -4.31
C LEU A 387 18.26 22.66 -4.26
N GLU A 388 18.65 23.49 -3.26
CA GLU A 388 18.25 24.90 -3.15
C GLU A 388 18.86 25.74 -4.28
N HIS A 389 20.12 25.52 -4.65
CA HIS A 389 20.76 26.23 -5.75
C HIS A 389 20.10 25.94 -7.10
N ILE A 390 19.79 24.66 -7.37
CA ILE A 390 19.01 24.27 -8.58
C ILE A 390 17.62 24.93 -8.58
N ARG A 391 16.99 25.01 -7.41
CA ARG A 391 15.67 25.65 -7.27
C ARG A 391 15.76 27.16 -7.49
N GLN A 392 16.83 27.82 -6.99
CA GLN A 392 17.07 29.24 -7.21
C GLN A 392 17.48 29.54 -8.64
N GLU A 393 18.30 28.68 -9.27
CA GLU A 393 18.67 28.85 -10.69
C GLU A 393 17.46 28.65 -11.61
N SER A 394 16.59 27.68 -11.34
CA SER A 394 15.36 27.50 -12.10
C SER A 394 14.39 28.66 -11.92
N ALA A 395 14.23 29.16 -10.69
CA ALA A 395 13.41 30.33 -10.39
C ALA A 395 14.03 31.62 -10.97
N ALA A 396 15.36 31.76 -10.95
CA ALA A 396 16.05 32.90 -11.55
C ALA A 396 16.05 32.86 -13.10
N ALA A 397 16.05 31.67 -13.69
CA ALA A 397 15.88 31.49 -15.13
C ALA A 397 14.43 31.81 -15.57
N GLU A 398 13.44 31.43 -14.77
CA GLU A 398 12.03 31.78 -15.00
C GLU A 398 11.76 33.29 -14.80
N SER A 399 12.43 33.94 -13.85
CA SER A 399 12.25 35.36 -13.60
C SER A 399 12.97 36.27 -14.61
N LYS A 400 14.04 35.81 -15.23
CA LYS A 400 14.77 36.60 -16.27
C LYS A 400 14.10 36.60 -17.64
N GLU A 401 13.17 35.71 -17.91
CA GLU A 401 12.55 35.54 -19.23
C GLU A 401 11.27 36.38 -19.45
N MET A 402 10.80 37.16 -18.46
CA MET A 402 9.46 37.77 -18.52
C MET A 402 9.40 39.28 -18.38
N ASP A 403 10.51 40.00 -18.50
CA ASP A 403 10.53 41.45 -18.29
C ASP A 403 10.50 42.29 -19.59
N VAL A 404 9.87 41.79 -20.65
CA VAL A 404 9.56 42.63 -21.80
C VAL A 404 8.15 43.16 -21.69
N LYS A 405 7.99 44.25 -20.97
CA LYS A 405 6.72 44.98 -20.96
C LYS A 405 6.54 45.65 -22.33
N PRO A 406 5.38 45.53 -22.98
CA PRO A 406 5.11 46.32 -24.15
C PRO A 406 5.17 47.80 -23.74
N LEU A 407 5.83 48.63 -24.53
CA LEU A 407 5.98 50.05 -24.25
C LEU A 407 4.64 50.76 -24.13
N PHE A 408 3.64 50.25 -24.82
CA PHE A 408 2.24 50.73 -24.73
C PHE A 408 1.28 49.55 -24.97
N GLU A 409 0.17 49.48 -24.26
CA GLU A 409 -0.89 48.54 -24.60
C GLU A 409 -1.54 48.96 -25.94
N ASN A 410 -1.73 48.01 -26.85
CA ASN A 410 -2.30 48.27 -28.17
C ASN A 410 -3.68 48.96 -28.11
N GLU A 411 -4.48 48.62 -27.11
CA GLU A 411 -5.76 49.28 -26.86
C GLU A 411 -5.60 50.77 -26.52
N TYR A 412 -4.59 51.11 -25.73
CA TYR A 412 -4.33 52.51 -25.32
C TYR A 412 -3.92 53.38 -26.49
N VAL A 413 -3.05 52.88 -27.37
CA VAL A 413 -2.57 53.61 -28.52
C VAL A 413 -3.68 53.79 -29.55
N ALA A 414 -4.50 52.76 -29.76
CA ALA A 414 -5.68 52.86 -30.60
C ALA A 414 -6.70 53.85 -30.06
N GLU A 415 -6.89 53.88 -28.74
CA GLU A 415 -7.77 54.79 -28.06
C GLU A 415 -7.28 56.24 -28.13
N LEU A 416 -5.98 56.49 -27.93
CA LEU A 416 -5.35 57.78 -28.08
C LEU A 416 -5.50 58.34 -29.49
N HIS A 417 -5.30 57.47 -30.51
CA HIS A 417 -5.52 57.84 -31.90
C HIS A 417 -6.98 58.26 -32.17
N THR A 418 -7.91 57.48 -31.67
CA THR A 418 -9.35 57.76 -31.78
C THR A 418 -9.74 59.08 -31.07
N ARG A 419 -9.17 59.31 -29.87
CA ARG A 419 -9.36 60.52 -29.10
C ARG A 419 -8.76 61.74 -29.82
N GLY A 420 -7.58 61.59 -30.41
CA GLY A 420 -6.95 62.64 -31.20
C GLY A 420 -7.83 63.10 -32.37
N ILE A 421 -8.52 62.19 -33.04
CA ILE A 421 -9.48 62.48 -34.10
C ILE A 421 -10.75 63.17 -33.55
N GLN A 422 -11.27 62.69 -32.42
CA GLN A 422 -12.47 63.24 -31.80
C GLN A 422 -12.27 64.63 -31.18
N MET A 423 -11.07 64.96 -30.73
CA MET A 423 -10.72 66.27 -30.19
C MET A 423 -10.76 67.39 -31.25
N SER A 424 -10.77 67.09 -32.51
CA SER A 424 -11.00 68.07 -33.61
C SER A 424 -12.46 68.45 -33.77
N GLY A 425 -13.39 67.79 -33.06
CA GLY A 425 -14.82 68.07 -33.09
C GLY A 425 -15.36 68.91 -31.90
N ASP A 426 -16.62 68.71 -31.50
CA ASP A 426 -17.34 69.50 -30.49
C ASP A 426 -16.71 69.32 -29.03
N VAL A 427 -16.38 70.46 -28.41
CA VAL A 427 -15.54 70.55 -27.19
C VAL A 427 -16.13 69.87 -25.95
N GLU A 428 -17.36 70.21 -25.60
CA GLU A 428 -17.93 69.75 -24.33
C GLU A 428 -18.24 68.25 -24.32
N LYS A 429 -18.73 67.72 -25.44
CA LYS A 429 -18.95 66.26 -25.56
C LYS A 429 -17.70 65.47 -25.55
N THR A 430 -16.59 66.01 -26.06
CA THR A 430 -15.31 65.35 -26.13
C THR A 430 -14.65 65.24 -24.74
N ILE A 431 -14.72 66.31 -23.94
CA ILE A 431 -14.17 66.33 -22.57
C ILE A 431 -14.94 65.33 -21.67
N SER A 432 -16.27 65.32 -21.72
CA SER A 432 -17.07 64.38 -20.95
C SER A 432 -16.77 62.92 -21.32
N LYS A 433 -16.67 62.62 -22.62
CA LYS A 433 -16.30 61.27 -23.10
C LYS A 433 -14.86 60.85 -22.69
N LEU A 434 -13.93 61.79 -22.65
CA LEU A 434 -12.56 61.49 -22.19
C LEU A 434 -12.52 61.19 -20.69
N ALA A 435 -13.25 61.98 -19.88
CA ALA A 435 -13.33 61.71 -18.43
C ALA A 435 -13.89 60.30 -18.17
N THR A 436 -15.00 59.92 -18.83
CA THR A 436 -15.58 58.58 -18.69
C THR A 436 -14.60 57.48 -19.08
N LYS A 437 -13.83 57.66 -20.17
CA LYS A 437 -12.85 56.67 -20.61
C LYS A 437 -11.67 56.53 -19.66
N ILE A 438 -11.24 57.61 -18.98
CA ILE A 438 -10.22 57.57 -17.94
C ILE A 438 -10.73 56.79 -16.73
N ASP A 439 -11.97 57.06 -16.30
CA ASP A 439 -12.57 56.34 -15.17
C ASP A 439 -12.74 54.83 -15.48
N ASP A 440 -13.23 54.51 -16.67
CA ASP A 440 -13.34 53.11 -17.13
C ASP A 440 -11.94 52.40 -17.10
N ARG A 441 -10.91 53.14 -17.51
CA ARG A 441 -9.55 52.57 -17.52
C ARG A 441 -8.98 52.39 -16.11
N LEU A 442 -9.21 53.32 -15.22
CA LEU A 442 -8.81 53.21 -13.82
C LEU A 442 -9.51 52.04 -13.13
N GLN A 443 -10.81 51.88 -13.37
CA GLN A 443 -11.56 50.74 -12.87
C GLN A 443 -11.02 49.39 -13.43
N PHE A 444 -10.72 49.35 -14.72
CA PHE A 444 -10.12 48.16 -15.33
C PHE A 444 -8.79 47.78 -14.68
N VAL A 445 -7.90 48.74 -14.49
CA VAL A 445 -6.61 48.49 -13.84
C VAL A 445 -6.80 48.03 -12.39
N GLN A 446 -7.72 48.62 -11.65
CA GLN A 446 -8.02 48.23 -10.28
C GLN A 446 -8.57 46.79 -10.22
N MET A 447 -9.47 46.42 -11.12
CA MET A 447 -9.97 45.06 -11.23
C MET A 447 -8.84 44.08 -11.53
N ARG A 448 -7.93 44.42 -12.44
CA ARG A 448 -6.79 43.58 -12.77
C ARG A 448 -5.81 43.43 -11.60
N LYS A 449 -5.58 44.45 -10.79
CA LYS A 449 -4.81 44.35 -9.55
C LYS A 449 -5.42 43.34 -8.59
N ASN A 450 -6.74 43.42 -8.39
CA ASN A 450 -7.43 42.46 -7.53
C ASN A 450 -7.38 41.03 -8.09
N ASP A 451 -7.47 40.87 -9.42
CA ASP A 451 -7.29 39.57 -10.07
C ASP A 451 -5.87 39.00 -9.83
N VAL A 452 -4.84 39.84 -9.96
CA VAL A 452 -3.45 39.45 -9.70
C VAL A 452 -3.23 39.02 -8.25
N GLU A 453 -3.79 39.75 -7.28
CA GLU A 453 -3.72 39.38 -5.85
C GLU A 453 -4.40 38.03 -5.61
N LYS A 454 -5.59 37.81 -6.17
CA LYS A 454 -6.32 36.55 -6.04
C LYS A 454 -5.56 35.36 -6.64
N ILE A 455 -5.06 35.53 -7.88
CA ILE A 455 -4.28 34.47 -8.54
C ILE A 455 -2.98 34.20 -7.77
N SER A 456 -2.35 35.24 -7.19
CA SER A 456 -1.16 35.09 -6.36
C SER A 456 -1.45 34.29 -5.09
N GLN A 457 -2.60 34.51 -4.45
CA GLN A 457 -3.03 33.72 -3.29
C GLN A 457 -3.32 32.24 -3.70
N GLU A 458 -4.04 32.03 -4.79
CA GLU A 458 -4.32 30.68 -5.30
C GLU A 458 -3.04 29.92 -5.68
N LEU A 459 -2.02 30.62 -6.18
CA LEU A 459 -0.71 30.05 -6.47
C LEU A 459 0.01 29.64 -5.18
N GLN A 460 0.02 30.52 -4.16
CA GLN A 460 0.62 30.22 -2.86
C GLN A 460 -0.05 29.01 -2.20
N GLU A 461 -1.40 28.95 -2.22
CA GLU A 461 -2.13 27.79 -1.70
C GLU A 461 -1.76 26.48 -2.41
N ALA A 462 -1.54 26.53 -3.72
CA ALA A 462 -1.13 25.37 -4.49
C ALA A 462 0.34 24.96 -4.17
N GLU A 463 1.24 25.92 -3.96
CA GLU A 463 2.63 25.67 -3.54
C GLU A 463 2.67 25.10 -2.12
N ASP A 464 1.85 25.60 -1.21
CA ASP A 464 1.71 25.11 0.16
C ASP A 464 1.14 23.68 0.18
N ALA A 465 0.13 23.39 -0.66
CA ALA A 465 -0.43 22.05 -0.83
C ALA A 465 0.63 21.06 -1.35
N LYS A 466 1.50 21.48 -2.28
CA LYS A 466 2.64 20.68 -2.75
C LYS A 466 3.59 20.36 -1.60
N LEU A 467 3.91 21.35 -0.79
CA LEU A 467 4.83 21.21 0.33
C LEU A 467 4.28 20.30 1.41
N GLN A 468 2.99 20.41 1.73
CA GLN A 468 2.30 19.50 2.67
C GLN A 468 2.28 18.06 2.16
N LEU A 469 2.03 17.82 0.88
CA LEU A 469 2.05 16.49 0.29
C LEU A 469 3.43 15.85 0.39
N LEU A 470 4.50 16.60 0.20
CA LEU A 470 5.88 16.12 0.36
C LEU A 470 6.25 15.87 1.84
N ILE A 471 5.72 16.68 2.78
CA ILE A 471 5.92 16.46 4.22
C ILE A 471 5.19 15.20 4.70
N GLN A 472 3.99 14.94 4.20
CA GLN A 472 3.22 13.73 4.52
C GLN A 472 3.88 12.46 3.98
N ASN A 473 4.73 12.55 2.97
CA ASN A 473 5.45 11.45 2.35
C ASN A 473 6.98 11.67 2.39
N PRO A 474 7.61 11.67 3.57
CA PRO A 474 9.01 12.05 3.74
C PRO A 474 10.01 11.10 3.07
N SER A 475 9.57 9.91 2.69
CA SER A 475 10.37 8.93 1.94
C SER A 475 10.38 9.16 0.42
N LEU A 476 9.56 10.11 -0.08
CA LEU A 476 9.37 10.35 -1.51
C LEU A 476 9.89 11.74 -1.88
N THR A 477 10.90 11.77 -2.74
CA THR A 477 11.33 13.02 -3.39
C THR A 477 10.50 13.27 -4.65
N GLU A 478 10.41 14.53 -5.07
CA GLU A 478 9.69 14.93 -6.28
C GLU A 478 10.17 14.17 -7.54
N GLU A 479 11.48 13.91 -7.64
CA GLU A 479 12.07 13.13 -8.73
C GLU A 479 11.74 11.63 -8.65
N MET A 480 11.63 11.08 -7.45
CA MET A 480 11.20 9.69 -7.26
C MET A 480 9.77 9.50 -7.71
N LEU A 481 8.87 10.44 -7.43
CA LEU A 481 7.48 10.36 -7.84
C LEU A 481 7.33 10.43 -9.38
N ASP A 482 8.13 11.25 -10.07
CA ASP A 482 8.12 11.30 -11.53
C ASP A 482 8.71 10.03 -12.16
N LYS A 483 9.77 9.43 -11.57
CA LYS A 483 10.33 8.13 -11.99
C LYS A 483 9.34 6.99 -11.75
N THR A 484 8.65 7.00 -10.61
CA THR A 484 7.69 5.95 -10.22
C THR A 484 6.62 5.74 -11.27
N PHE A 485 6.11 6.79 -11.88
CA PHE A 485 5.10 6.68 -12.95
C PHE A 485 5.66 6.03 -14.23
N HIS A 486 6.90 6.33 -14.59
CA HIS A 486 7.57 5.71 -15.76
C HIS A 486 7.92 4.25 -15.49
N ASP A 487 8.40 3.94 -14.29
CA ASP A 487 8.78 2.59 -13.89
C ASP A 487 7.55 1.67 -13.80
N TYR A 488 6.40 2.17 -13.35
CA TYR A 488 5.14 1.43 -13.30
C TYR A 488 4.74 0.89 -14.68
N LYS A 489 4.77 1.73 -15.73
CA LYS A 489 4.42 1.31 -17.08
C LYS A 489 5.38 0.25 -17.63
N GLY A 490 6.68 0.44 -17.41
CA GLY A 490 7.71 -0.51 -17.84
C GLY A 490 7.61 -1.87 -17.11
N LEU A 491 7.34 -1.85 -15.79
CA LEU A 491 7.15 -3.06 -15.00
C LEU A 491 5.85 -3.79 -15.36
N SER A 492 4.76 -3.07 -15.62
CA SER A 492 3.49 -3.65 -16.06
C SER A 492 3.62 -4.36 -17.42
N GLU A 493 4.34 -3.77 -18.39
CA GLU A 493 4.63 -4.42 -19.66
C GLU A 493 5.54 -5.64 -19.51
N SER A 494 6.52 -5.58 -18.60
CA SER A 494 7.44 -6.69 -18.32
C SER A 494 6.72 -7.84 -17.61
N SER A 495 5.81 -7.55 -16.69
CA SER A 495 4.95 -8.54 -16.04
C SER A 495 4.08 -9.28 -17.06
N LYS A 496 3.39 -8.54 -17.95
CA LYS A 496 2.57 -9.15 -19.02
C LYS A 496 3.37 -10.05 -19.95
N ARG A 497 4.60 -9.67 -20.33
CA ARG A 497 5.48 -10.51 -21.15
C ARG A 497 5.87 -11.78 -20.39
N ALA A 498 6.24 -11.65 -19.11
CA ALA A 498 6.60 -12.80 -18.28
C ALA A 498 5.42 -13.77 -18.09
N GLU A 499 4.17 -13.27 -17.97
CA GLU A 499 2.95 -14.09 -17.92
C GLU A 499 2.70 -14.85 -19.25
N LEU A 500 2.95 -14.23 -20.39
CA LEU A 500 2.84 -14.89 -21.69
C LEU A 500 3.89 -16.00 -21.84
N ASP A 501 5.16 -15.70 -21.53
CA ASP A 501 6.25 -16.69 -21.54
C ASP A 501 5.94 -17.87 -20.62
N LEU A 502 5.35 -17.60 -19.45
CA LEU A 502 4.95 -18.62 -18.48
C LEU A 502 3.87 -19.54 -19.04
N LYS A 503 2.91 -18.99 -19.77
CA LYS A 503 1.84 -19.72 -20.41
C LYS A 503 2.37 -20.65 -21.52
N ASP A 504 3.32 -20.14 -22.30
CA ASP A 504 3.97 -20.94 -23.36
C ASP A 504 4.80 -22.09 -22.77
N LEU A 505 5.53 -21.83 -21.66
CA LEU A 505 6.26 -22.88 -20.94
C LEU A 505 5.34 -23.94 -20.32
N GLN A 506 4.16 -23.53 -19.81
CA GLN A 506 3.16 -24.47 -19.28
C GLN A 506 2.61 -25.37 -20.37
N HIS A 507 2.32 -24.84 -21.57
CA HIS A 507 1.92 -25.65 -22.71
C HIS A 507 3.02 -26.63 -23.12
N LYS A 508 4.26 -26.16 -23.20
CA LYS A 508 5.42 -27.04 -23.50
C LYS A 508 5.58 -28.16 -22.46
N LEU A 509 5.34 -27.86 -21.17
CA LEU A 509 5.40 -28.87 -20.13
C LEU A 509 4.32 -29.94 -20.32
N SER A 510 3.09 -29.51 -20.66
CA SER A 510 1.97 -30.44 -20.97
C SER A 510 2.30 -31.38 -22.13
N ASP A 511 2.87 -30.82 -23.22
CA ASP A 511 3.27 -31.62 -24.39
C ASP A 511 4.38 -32.65 -24.04
N LEU A 512 5.33 -32.26 -23.20
CA LEU A 512 6.38 -33.15 -22.71
C LEU A 512 5.85 -34.25 -21.79
N GLU A 513 4.86 -33.95 -20.94
CA GLU A 513 4.19 -34.94 -20.10
C GLU A 513 3.38 -35.94 -20.93
N GLU A 514 2.71 -35.51 -21.98
CA GLU A 514 2.03 -36.39 -22.95
C GLU A 514 3.04 -37.30 -23.67
N LEU A 515 4.19 -36.74 -24.09
CA LEU A 515 5.24 -37.52 -24.73
C LEU A 515 5.84 -38.54 -23.76
N LYS A 516 6.07 -38.18 -22.50
CA LYS A 516 6.49 -39.09 -21.41
C LYS A 516 5.51 -40.25 -21.25
N ALA A 517 4.19 -39.93 -21.23
CA ALA A 517 3.14 -40.94 -21.10
C ALA A 517 3.14 -41.88 -22.29
N SER A 518 3.35 -41.40 -23.53
CA SER A 518 3.39 -42.24 -24.74
C SER A 518 4.57 -43.20 -24.74
N ILE A 519 5.80 -42.71 -24.32
CA ILE A 519 6.99 -43.55 -24.20
C ILE A 519 6.79 -44.64 -23.13
N LYS A 520 6.15 -44.31 -22.00
CA LYS A 520 5.80 -45.27 -20.95
C LYS A 520 4.82 -46.34 -21.44
N GLU A 521 3.84 -45.94 -22.23
CA GLU A 521 2.88 -46.87 -22.83
C GLU A 521 3.57 -47.83 -23.82
N GLU A 522 4.55 -47.33 -24.62
CA GLU A 522 5.36 -48.19 -25.50
C GLU A 522 6.23 -49.15 -24.70
N GLN A 523 6.85 -48.74 -23.60
CA GLN A 523 7.60 -49.60 -22.70
C GLN A 523 6.70 -50.71 -22.13
N ASN A 524 5.48 -50.39 -21.71
CA ASN A 524 4.56 -51.34 -21.11
C ASN A 524 4.01 -52.40 -22.14
N LYS A 525 4.04 -52.08 -23.43
CA LYS A 525 3.64 -52.98 -24.53
C LYS A 525 4.72 -54.03 -24.88
N ILE A 526 5.94 -53.91 -24.35
CA ILE A 526 7.03 -54.85 -24.58
C ILE A 526 6.68 -56.17 -23.88
N GLU A 527 6.44 -57.24 -24.67
CA GLU A 527 6.20 -58.58 -24.13
C GLU A 527 7.54 -59.28 -23.76
N PRO A 528 7.80 -59.57 -22.48
CA PRO A 528 9.01 -60.24 -22.07
C PRO A 528 8.93 -61.73 -22.37
N SER A 529 10.02 -62.30 -22.87
CA SER A 529 10.17 -63.75 -23.11
C SER A 529 10.33 -64.55 -21.82
N ASN A 530 10.75 -63.94 -20.73
CA ASN A 530 11.02 -64.55 -19.44
C ASN A 530 9.85 -64.39 -18.44
N GLY A 531 9.40 -65.47 -17.80
CA GLY A 531 8.30 -65.49 -16.84
C GLY A 531 8.58 -64.62 -15.57
N ILE A 532 9.82 -64.48 -15.17
CA ILE A 532 10.22 -63.65 -14.03
C ILE A 532 10.07 -62.16 -14.36
N VAL A 533 10.40 -61.77 -15.58
CA VAL A 533 10.23 -60.39 -16.04
C VAL A 533 8.76 -60.00 -16.13
N LYS A 534 7.90 -60.96 -16.51
CA LYS A 534 6.42 -60.75 -16.49
C LYS A 534 5.93 -60.44 -15.06
N ILE A 535 6.51 -61.04 -14.03
CA ILE A 535 6.13 -60.77 -12.64
C ILE A 535 6.56 -59.36 -12.25
N TYR A 536 7.81 -58.95 -12.53
CA TYR A 536 8.31 -57.61 -12.25
C TYR A 536 7.48 -56.55 -12.99
N GLN A 537 7.12 -56.77 -14.24
CA GLN A 537 6.27 -55.91 -15.02
C GLN A 537 4.85 -55.73 -14.41
N ARG A 538 4.25 -56.83 -13.94
CA ARG A 538 2.97 -56.76 -13.23
C ARG A 538 3.04 -55.98 -11.92
N VAL A 539 4.11 -56.16 -11.16
CA VAL A 539 4.38 -55.41 -9.92
C VAL A 539 4.53 -53.91 -10.24
N HIS A 540 5.34 -53.60 -11.23
CA HIS A 540 5.53 -52.20 -11.68
C HIS A 540 4.23 -51.56 -12.11
N LEU A 541 3.42 -52.19 -12.97
CA LEU A 541 2.12 -51.69 -13.40
C LEU A 541 1.15 -51.50 -12.22
N THR A 542 1.25 -52.34 -11.20
CA THR A 542 0.43 -52.17 -9.99
C THR A 542 0.88 -50.97 -9.17
N LEU A 543 2.19 -50.78 -9.00
CA LEU A 543 2.74 -49.66 -8.30
C LEU A 543 2.47 -48.35 -9.02
N GLU A 544 2.58 -48.32 -10.35
CA GLU A 544 2.21 -47.19 -11.20
C GLU A 544 0.74 -46.77 -10.99
N ARG A 545 -0.20 -47.76 -10.96
CA ARG A 545 -1.60 -47.48 -10.68
C ARG A 545 -1.83 -46.92 -9.28
N ILE A 546 -1.10 -47.44 -8.29
CA ILE A 546 -1.19 -46.95 -6.91
C ILE A 546 -0.67 -45.53 -6.82
N MET A 547 0.50 -45.24 -7.41
CA MET A 547 1.07 -43.90 -7.48
C MET A 547 0.13 -42.89 -8.14
N LYS A 548 -0.45 -43.28 -9.31
CA LYS A 548 -1.42 -42.46 -10.04
C LYS A 548 -2.67 -42.21 -9.19
N ALA A 549 -3.21 -43.22 -8.52
CA ALA A 549 -4.38 -43.08 -7.66
C ALA A 549 -4.14 -42.10 -6.49
N PHE A 550 -2.96 -42.17 -5.83
CA PHE A 550 -2.61 -41.21 -4.77
C PHE A 550 -2.37 -39.80 -5.31
N GLY A 551 -1.75 -39.64 -6.47
CA GLY A 551 -1.55 -38.35 -7.13
C GLY A 551 -2.89 -37.70 -7.54
N GLU A 552 -3.80 -38.48 -8.12
CA GLU A 552 -5.15 -38.04 -8.48
C GLU A 552 -5.97 -37.67 -7.23
N ALA A 553 -5.93 -38.51 -6.19
CA ALA A 553 -6.62 -38.23 -4.92
C ALA A 553 -6.09 -36.95 -4.24
N ARG A 554 -4.76 -36.73 -4.25
CA ARG A 554 -4.14 -35.49 -3.77
C ARG A 554 -4.64 -34.28 -4.55
N THR A 555 -4.60 -34.35 -5.86
CA THR A 555 -5.04 -33.27 -6.75
C THR A 555 -6.54 -32.97 -6.59
N ALA A 556 -7.37 -34.00 -6.52
CA ALA A 556 -8.79 -33.89 -6.29
C ALA A 556 -9.12 -33.26 -4.93
N ASN A 557 -8.39 -33.61 -3.88
CA ASN A 557 -8.55 -33.04 -2.54
C ASN A 557 -8.20 -31.52 -2.52
N ILE A 558 -7.09 -31.14 -3.15
CA ILE A 558 -6.71 -29.71 -3.29
C ILE A 558 -7.79 -28.97 -4.06
N THR A 559 -8.18 -29.48 -5.21
CA THR A 559 -9.19 -28.84 -6.08
C THR A 559 -10.53 -28.70 -5.37
N SER A 560 -10.97 -29.74 -4.68
CA SER A 560 -12.18 -29.72 -3.87
C SER A 560 -12.12 -28.67 -2.75
N PHE A 561 -10.98 -28.58 -2.06
CA PHE A 561 -10.77 -27.58 -1.01
C PHE A 561 -10.81 -26.17 -1.58
N LEU A 562 -10.08 -25.88 -2.67
CA LEU A 562 -10.03 -24.55 -3.30
C LEU A 562 -11.40 -24.14 -3.86
N ASN A 563 -12.13 -25.08 -4.48
CA ASN A 563 -13.50 -24.82 -4.97
C ASN A 563 -14.46 -24.50 -3.82
N MET A 564 -14.35 -25.23 -2.70
CA MET A 564 -15.17 -24.95 -1.53
C MET A 564 -14.83 -23.57 -0.94
N LEU A 565 -13.55 -23.23 -0.88
CA LEU A 565 -13.07 -21.91 -0.42
C LEU A 565 -13.57 -20.80 -1.34
N GLU A 566 -13.48 -20.97 -2.66
CA GLU A 566 -13.98 -20.02 -3.65
C GLU A 566 -15.49 -19.79 -3.52
N ASN A 567 -16.26 -20.87 -3.40
CA ASN A 567 -17.71 -20.79 -3.26
C ASN A 567 -18.15 -20.08 -1.98
N GLU A 568 -17.56 -20.44 -0.84
CA GLU A 568 -17.86 -19.79 0.44
C GLU A 568 -17.39 -18.33 0.45
N ALA A 569 -16.23 -18.03 -0.12
CA ALA A 569 -15.75 -16.64 -0.23
C ALA A 569 -16.70 -15.79 -1.08
N ASN A 570 -17.19 -16.32 -2.21
CA ASN A 570 -18.17 -15.63 -3.05
C ASN A 570 -19.54 -15.46 -2.36
N PHE A 571 -19.93 -16.39 -1.49
CA PHE A 571 -21.13 -16.25 -0.67
C PHE A 571 -21.01 -15.03 0.28
N TYR A 572 -19.87 -14.88 0.97
CA TYR A 572 -19.65 -13.73 1.84
C TYR A 572 -19.43 -12.44 1.05
N LEU A 573 -18.71 -12.48 -0.09
CA LEU A 573 -18.53 -11.32 -0.97
C LEU A 573 -19.89 -10.75 -1.44
N LYS A 574 -20.83 -11.63 -1.82
CA LYS A 574 -22.17 -11.22 -2.22
C LYS A 574 -22.94 -10.51 -1.10
N LYS A 575 -22.73 -10.93 0.15
CA LYS A 575 -23.36 -10.31 1.31
C LYS A 575 -22.72 -8.97 1.63
N LEU A 576 -21.39 -8.91 1.73
CA LEU A 576 -20.63 -7.71 2.08
C LEU A 576 -20.71 -6.61 1.01
N ASN A 577 -20.87 -6.94 -0.26
CA ASN A 577 -21.03 -6.01 -1.37
C ASN A 577 -22.51 -5.83 -1.80
N ALA A 578 -23.44 -6.00 -0.87
CA ALA A 578 -24.85 -5.67 -1.15
C ALA A 578 -24.99 -4.18 -1.48
N GLY A 579 -25.49 -3.85 -2.67
CA GLY A 579 -25.65 -2.46 -3.14
C GLY A 579 -24.43 -1.85 -3.83
N ASP A 580 -23.31 -2.58 -3.95
CA ASP A 580 -22.09 -2.13 -4.64
C ASP A 580 -21.67 -3.16 -5.73
N PHE A 581 -20.58 -2.85 -6.43
CA PHE A 581 -19.99 -3.77 -7.41
C PHE A 581 -19.67 -5.12 -6.76
N ARG A 582 -20.29 -6.18 -7.26
CA ARG A 582 -20.21 -7.50 -6.60
C ARG A 582 -18.93 -8.24 -6.93
N GLY A 583 -18.45 -8.21 -8.16
CA GLY A 583 -17.30 -9.02 -8.56
C GLY A 583 -17.49 -10.52 -8.31
N VAL A 584 -16.49 -11.28 -8.68
CA VAL A 584 -16.38 -12.72 -8.39
C VAL A 584 -14.96 -13.01 -7.95
N ILE A 585 -14.78 -13.58 -6.77
CA ILE A 585 -13.48 -14.10 -6.32
C ILE A 585 -13.16 -15.36 -7.09
N ARG A 586 -11.95 -15.43 -7.64
CA ARG A 586 -11.37 -16.63 -8.23
C ARG A 586 -10.10 -17.01 -7.51
N ILE A 587 -9.94 -18.30 -7.22
CA ILE A 587 -8.74 -18.85 -6.62
C ILE A 587 -7.97 -19.61 -7.70
N ILE A 588 -6.92 -18.97 -8.22
CA ILE A 588 -6.13 -19.48 -9.34
C ILE A 588 -4.97 -20.31 -8.78
N ARG A 589 -4.89 -21.57 -9.16
CA ARG A 589 -3.79 -22.45 -8.80
C ARG A 589 -2.58 -22.16 -9.69
N THR A 590 -1.42 -22.03 -9.06
CA THR A 590 -0.12 -21.89 -9.76
C THR A 590 0.56 -23.26 -9.89
N VAL A 591 1.51 -23.39 -10.81
CA VAL A 591 2.19 -24.65 -11.13
C VAL A 591 3.03 -25.19 -9.95
N ASP A 592 3.53 -24.30 -9.11
CA ASP A 592 4.28 -24.67 -7.88
C ASP A 592 3.37 -25.20 -6.76
N GLY A 593 2.06 -25.33 -7.02
CA GLY A 593 1.07 -25.78 -6.03
C GLY A 593 0.61 -24.70 -5.07
N SER A 594 1.06 -23.44 -5.25
CA SER A 594 0.50 -22.30 -4.56
C SER A 594 -0.83 -21.87 -5.20
N ALA A 595 -1.55 -20.94 -4.58
CA ALA A 595 -2.78 -20.40 -5.14
C ALA A 595 -2.80 -18.87 -4.93
N ARG A 596 -3.46 -18.17 -5.86
CA ARG A 596 -3.64 -16.71 -5.83
C ARG A 596 -5.12 -16.37 -5.82
N ILE A 597 -5.47 -15.40 -4.98
CA ILE A 597 -6.82 -14.85 -4.93
C ILE A 597 -6.88 -13.67 -5.89
N ALA A 598 -7.87 -13.65 -6.77
CA ALA A 598 -8.09 -12.56 -7.71
C ALA A 598 -9.57 -12.22 -7.81
N LEU A 599 -9.88 -10.94 -8.03
CA LEU A 599 -11.22 -10.44 -8.24
C LEU A 599 -11.49 -10.32 -9.73
N TYR A 600 -12.63 -10.82 -10.16
CA TYR A 600 -13.09 -10.77 -11.55
C TYR A 600 -14.43 -10.04 -11.65
N SER A 601 -14.66 -9.39 -12.76
CA SER A 601 -16.00 -8.93 -13.13
C SER A 601 -16.90 -10.13 -13.50
N SER A 602 -18.21 -9.94 -13.49
CA SER A 602 -19.19 -10.97 -13.86
C SER A 602 -19.03 -11.49 -15.29
N ASN A 603 -18.41 -10.72 -16.19
CA ASN A 603 -18.08 -11.11 -17.56
C ASN A 603 -16.73 -11.83 -17.69
N GLY A 604 -16.04 -12.14 -16.58
CA GLY A 604 -14.78 -12.87 -16.56
C GLY A 604 -13.53 -12.04 -16.80
N THR A 605 -13.63 -10.70 -16.81
CA THR A 605 -12.46 -9.81 -16.92
C THR A 605 -11.79 -9.65 -15.54
N PRO A 606 -10.46 -9.86 -15.40
CA PRO A 606 -9.77 -9.65 -14.14
C PRO A 606 -9.75 -8.17 -13.76
N ILE A 607 -9.95 -7.88 -12.47
CA ILE A 607 -9.84 -6.54 -11.91
C ILE A 607 -8.43 -6.42 -11.34
N THR A 608 -7.57 -5.72 -12.05
CA THR A 608 -6.15 -5.59 -11.70
C THR A 608 -5.92 -4.69 -10.49
N ASN A 609 -6.75 -3.65 -10.31
CA ASN A 609 -6.64 -2.69 -9.20
C ASN A 609 -8.00 -2.49 -8.53
N PRO A 610 -8.43 -3.40 -7.63
CA PRO A 610 -9.62 -3.16 -6.84
C PRO A 610 -9.38 -2.00 -5.87
N GLY A 611 -10.34 -1.09 -5.74
CA GLY A 611 -10.28 -0.02 -4.73
C GLY A 611 -10.10 -0.57 -3.31
N GLY A 612 -9.54 0.24 -2.38
CA GLY A 612 -9.23 -0.20 -1.02
C GLY A 612 -10.37 -0.96 -0.34
N ALA A 613 -11.58 -0.39 -0.34
CA ALA A 613 -12.77 -1.04 0.22
C ALA A 613 -13.13 -2.38 -0.49
N GLN A 614 -12.92 -2.50 -1.79
CA GLN A 614 -13.17 -3.73 -2.54
C GLN A 614 -12.15 -4.82 -2.18
N LYS A 615 -10.90 -4.44 -2.02
CA LYS A 615 -9.81 -5.33 -1.61
C LYS A 615 -10.04 -5.84 -0.19
N THR A 616 -10.36 -4.96 0.74
CA THR A 616 -10.72 -5.30 2.11
C THR A 616 -11.92 -6.25 2.15
N THR A 617 -12.97 -5.96 1.40
CA THR A 617 -14.15 -6.83 1.32
C THR A 617 -13.82 -8.21 0.74
N MET A 618 -12.96 -8.29 -0.29
CA MET A 618 -12.50 -9.56 -0.87
C MET A 618 -11.76 -10.41 0.16
N TYR A 619 -10.79 -9.83 0.87
CA TYR A 619 -10.01 -10.56 1.88
C TYR A 619 -10.84 -10.98 3.09
N MET A 620 -11.74 -10.11 3.55
CA MET A 620 -12.70 -10.46 4.61
C MET A 620 -13.59 -11.64 4.20
N SER A 621 -14.06 -11.66 2.94
CA SER A 621 -14.86 -12.75 2.41
C SER A 621 -14.10 -14.08 2.42
N VAL A 622 -12.82 -14.07 2.03
CA VAL A 622 -11.94 -15.24 2.08
C VAL A 622 -11.68 -15.67 3.52
N LEU A 623 -11.45 -14.73 4.43
CA LEU A 623 -11.22 -15.02 5.83
C LEU A 623 -12.42 -15.71 6.49
N PHE A 624 -13.61 -15.21 6.26
CA PHE A 624 -14.84 -15.83 6.76
C PHE A 624 -15.06 -17.23 6.16
N ALA A 625 -14.74 -17.42 4.87
CA ALA A 625 -14.78 -18.71 4.24
C ALA A 625 -13.80 -19.69 4.89
N ILE A 626 -12.55 -19.28 5.13
CA ILE A 626 -11.53 -20.09 5.81
C ILE A 626 -12.03 -20.49 7.21
N SER A 627 -12.51 -19.52 7.96
CA SER A 627 -13.01 -19.72 9.31
C SER A 627 -14.15 -20.77 9.33
N LYS A 628 -15.09 -20.68 8.41
CA LYS A 628 -16.19 -21.66 8.28
C LYS A 628 -15.70 -23.05 7.89
N ILE A 629 -14.80 -23.15 6.92
CA ILE A 629 -14.25 -24.43 6.45
C ILE A 629 -13.44 -25.11 7.55
N THR A 630 -12.68 -24.36 8.35
CA THR A 630 -11.88 -24.87 9.45
C THR A 630 -12.76 -25.56 10.48
N THR A 631 -13.88 -24.94 10.87
CA THR A 631 -14.86 -25.55 11.77
C THR A 631 -15.44 -26.84 11.21
N LEU A 632 -15.82 -26.84 9.92
CA LEU A 632 -16.44 -28.00 9.28
C LEU A 632 -15.48 -29.20 9.11
N LYS A 633 -14.19 -28.96 8.86
CA LYS A 633 -13.23 -30.03 8.54
C LYS A 633 -12.42 -30.56 9.72
N ARG A 634 -12.15 -29.70 10.73
CA ARG A 634 -11.30 -30.07 11.87
C ARG A 634 -11.99 -30.18 13.21
N ASP A 635 -13.25 -29.77 13.28
CA ASP A 635 -13.98 -29.63 14.55
C ASP A 635 -13.25 -28.70 15.56
N GLU A 636 -12.38 -27.82 15.01
CA GLU A 636 -11.60 -26.85 15.78
C GLU A 636 -12.14 -25.45 15.52
N ASP A 637 -12.43 -24.73 16.59
CA ASP A 637 -12.90 -23.35 16.55
C ASP A 637 -11.82 -22.41 17.08
N TYR A 638 -11.55 -21.32 16.36
CA TYR A 638 -10.56 -20.30 16.73
C TYR A 638 -11.19 -18.92 16.70
N PRO A 639 -10.83 -18.04 17.66
CA PRO A 639 -11.35 -16.68 17.70
C PRO A 639 -10.80 -15.83 16.56
N LEU A 640 -11.61 -14.92 16.02
CA LEU A 640 -11.18 -13.88 15.08
C LEU A 640 -11.06 -12.56 15.88
N ILE A 641 -9.91 -11.91 15.76
CA ILE A 641 -9.60 -10.66 16.49
C ILE A 641 -9.21 -9.59 15.50
N PHE A 642 -9.94 -8.48 15.48
CA PHE A 642 -9.77 -7.40 14.52
C PHE A 642 -9.53 -6.06 15.20
N ASP A 643 -8.48 -5.33 14.79
CA ASP A 643 -8.30 -3.92 15.13
C ASP A 643 -8.72 -3.05 13.93
N ALA A 644 -9.82 -2.31 14.09
CA ALA A 644 -10.40 -1.39 13.11
C ALA A 644 -10.57 -1.98 11.68
N PRO A 645 -11.31 -3.09 11.51
CA PRO A 645 -11.41 -3.79 10.22
C PRO A 645 -12.22 -3.05 9.15
N THR A 646 -12.98 -2.04 9.54
CA THR A 646 -13.98 -1.32 8.75
C THR A 646 -13.55 0.08 8.35
N SER A 647 -12.27 0.43 8.55
CA SER A 647 -11.77 1.80 8.38
C SER A 647 -11.92 2.34 6.95
N SER A 648 -11.98 1.48 5.91
CA SER A 648 -12.26 1.85 4.51
C SER A 648 -13.73 1.74 4.12
N PHE A 649 -14.59 1.28 5.02
CA PHE A 649 -16.00 1.07 4.71
C PHE A 649 -16.80 2.36 4.92
N GLY A 650 -17.85 2.54 4.11
CA GLY A 650 -18.88 3.54 4.40
C GLY A 650 -19.94 2.95 5.34
N GLU A 651 -20.73 3.80 5.97
CA GLU A 651 -21.71 3.46 7.02
C GLU A 651 -22.61 2.27 6.66
N PHE A 652 -23.08 2.20 5.42
CA PHE A 652 -23.89 1.06 4.96
C PHE A 652 -23.14 -0.27 4.98
N LYS A 653 -21.87 -0.29 4.56
CA LYS A 653 -21.04 -1.51 4.58
C LYS A 653 -20.64 -1.90 5.99
N GLU A 654 -20.45 -0.94 6.88
CA GLU A 654 -20.19 -1.19 8.30
C GLU A 654 -21.37 -1.95 8.92
N ASP A 655 -22.59 -1.47 8.73
CA ASP A 655 -23.80 -2.12 9.24
C ASP A 655 -23.96 -3.56 8.69
N VAL A 656 -23.71 -3.76 7.41
CA VAL A 656 -23.74 -5.09 6.79
C VAL A 656 -22.66 -6.00 7.39
N PHE A 657 -21.46 -5.49 7.62
CA PHE A 657 -20.34 -6.24 8.22
C PHE A 657 -20.69 -6.72 9.64
N TYR A 658 -21.16 -5.82 10.52
CA TYR A 658 -21.55 -6.19 11.87
C TYR A 658 -22.70 -7.20 11.90
N ASN A 659 -23.69 -7.06 11.02
CA ASN A 659 -24.78 -8.02 10.89
C ASN A 659 -24.30 -9.42 10.42
N ILE A 660 -23.29 -9.46 9.54
CA ILE A 660 -22.74 -10.75 9.09
C ILE A 660 -21.96 -11.39 10.25
N ILE A 661 -21.15 -10.63 10.97
CA ILE A 661 -20.36 -11.16 12.10
C ILE A 661 -21.26 -11.65 13.23
N ASP A 662 -22.34 -10.95 13.52
CA ASP A 662 -23.31 -11.38 14.53
C ASP A 662 -24.01 -12.71 14.16
N GLN A 663 -24.11 -13.00 12.84
CA GLN A 663 -24.69 -14.24 12.31
C GLN A 663 -23.67 -15.38 12.13
N ILE A 664 -22.38 -15.09 12.18
CA ILE A 664 -21.35 -16.13 12.08
C ILE A 664 -21.27 -16.82 13.45
N ASP A 665 -21.44 -18.15 13.45
CA ASP A 665 -21.25 -18.98 14.65
C ASP A 665 -19.76 -19.11 15.02
N LYS A 666 -19.15 -17.96 15.34
CA LYS A 666 -17.74 -17.81 15.64
C LYS A 666 -17.52 -16.75 16.70
N GLN A 667 -16.53 -17.00 17.56
CA GLN A 667 -16.09 -15.98 18.48
C GLN A 667 -15.31 -14.88 17.73
N CYS A 668 -15.80 -13.65 17.82
CA CYS A 668 -15.17 -12.48 17.22
C CYS A 668 -14.93 -11.40 18.28
N VAL A 669 -13.72 -10.83 18.31
CA VAL A 669 -13.38 -9.67 19.14
C VAL A 669 -13.00 -8.53 18.21
N ILE A 670 -13.73 -7.43 18.25
CA ILE A 670 -13.54 -6.29 17.36
C ILE A 670 -13.27 -5.03 18.13
N PHE A 671 -12.15 -4.39 17.83
CA PHE A 671 -11.82 -3.05 18.32
C PHE A 671 -12.26 -2.03 17.28
N THR A 672 -13.16 -1.11 17.65
CA THR A 672 -13.75 -0.18 16.69
C THR A 672 -14.06 1.20 17.29
N LYS A 673 -14.21 2.20 16.41
CA LYS A 673 -14.78 3.52 16.70
C LYS A 673 -16.13 3.75 16.04
N ASP A 674 -16.57 2.85 15.14
CA ASP A 674 -17.69 3.06 14.22
C ASP A 674 -19.04 3.19 14.94
N LEU A 675 -19.13 2.68 16.16
CA LEU A 675 -20.34 2.76 17.00
C LEU A 675 -20.30 3.98 17.96
N LEU A 676 -19.50 5.01 17.62
CA LEU A 676 -19.43 6.28 18.32
C LEU A 676 -19.99 7.40 17.44
N ASN A 677 -21.07 8.04 17.86
CA ASN A 677 -21.64 9.20 17.19
C ASN A 677 -21.08 10.50 17.80
N PHE A 678 -20.69 11.46 16.95
CA PHE A 678 -20.24 12.76 17.39
C PHE A 678 -21.44 13.63 17.80
N ASP A 679 -21.52 13.96 19.07
CA ASP A 679 -22.52 14.88 19.60
C ASP A 679 -22.01 16.32 19.49
N ARG A 680 -22.66 17.12 18.66
CA ARG A 680 -22.28 18.52 18.38
C ARG A 680 -22.52 19.44 19.59
N GLU A 681 -23.43 19.10 20.48
CA GLU A 681 -23.78 19.93 21.65
C GLU A 681 -22.73 19.79 22.76
N SER A 682 -22.26 18.56 23.01
CA SER A 682 -21.25 18.29 24.05
C SER A 682 -19.82 18.31 23.53
N GLY A 683 -19.61 18.31 22.19
CA GLY A 683 -18.28 18.18 21.58
C GLY A 683 -17.61 16.82 21.81
N THR A 684 -18.35 15.85 22.34
CA THR A 684 -17.84 14.52 22.70
C THR A 684 -18.47 13.43 21.82
N ARG A 685 -17.84 12.26 21.77
CA ARG A 685 -18.41 11.09 21.11
C ARG A 685 -19.20 10.24 22.09
N LYS A 686 -20.43 9.93 21.74
CA LYS A 686 -21.35 9.09 22.51
C LYS A 686 -21.58 7.75 21.82
N LEU A 687 -21.83 6.69 22.60
CA LEU A 687 -22.16 5.37 22.09
C LEU A 687 -23.49 5.40 21.31
N ASP A 688 -23.51 4.76 20.15
CA ASP A 688 -24.73 4.51 19.38
C ASP A 688 -25.47 3.29 19.97
N TYR A 689 -26.29 3.56 20.98
CA TYR A 689 -27.08 2.50 21.64
C TYR A 689 -28.09 1.85 20.70
N SER A 690 -28.51 2.51 19.63
CA SER A 690 -29.46 1.93 18.66
C SER A 690 -28.82 0.79 17.89
N LYS A 691 -27.62 1.00 17.39
CA LYS A 691 -26.82 -0.04 16.70
C LYS A 691 -26.35 -1.12 17.67
N ILE A 692 -25.86 -0.75 18.85
CA ILE A 692 -25.37 -1.70 19.88
C ILE A 692 -26.48 -2.65 20.33
N ASN A 693 -27.68 -2.16 20.54
CA ASN A 693 -28.81 -2.99 21.02
C ASN A 693 -29.34 -3.94 19.96
N SER A 694 -29.13 -3.67 18.66
CA SER A 694 -29.51 -4.56 17.58
C SER A 694 -28.62 -5.79 17.44
N LEU A 695 -27.39 -5.77 18.02
CA LEU A 695 -26.43 -6.85 17.96
C LEU A 695 -26.45 -7.72 19.21
N SER A 696 -26.24 -9.05 19.04
CA SER A 696 -26.11 -10.01 20.16
C SER A 696 -24.68 -10.08 20.67
N CYS A 697 -24.17 -8.98 21.25
CA CYS A 697 -22.75 -8.84 21.58
C CYS A 697 -22.52 -8.43 23.03
N THR A 698 -21.32 -8.73 23.56
CA THR A 698 -20.76 -8.10 24.75
C THR A 698 -20.03 -6.83 24.35
N VAL A 699 -20.23 -5.75 25.07
CA VAL A 699 -19.68 -4.43 24.73
C VAL A 699 -18.87 -3.85 25.86
N TYR A 700 -17.64 -3.50 25.57
CA TYR A 700 -16.76 -2.70 26.42
C TYR A 700 -16.57 -1.32 25.79
N ARG A 701 -16.65 -0.28 26.62
CA ARG A 701 -16.17 1.04 26.27
C ARG A 701 -14.79 1.23 26.87
N ILE A 702 -13.88 1.72 26.09
CA ILE A 702 -12.58 2.18 26.57
C ILE A 702 -12.43 3.67 26.26
N HIS A 703 -11.90 4.42 27.19
CA HIS A 703 -11.64 5.85 27.05
C HIS A 703 -10.47 6.27 27.94
N LYS A 704 -9.89 7.42 27.66
CA LYS A 704 -8.88 8.00 28.55
C LYS A 704 -9.52 8.48 29.84
N GLN A 705 -8.77 8.44 30.93
CA GLN A 705 -9.20 9.02 32.20
C GLN A 705 -9.47 10.53 32.04
N ASP A 706 -10.51 11.04 32.66
CA ASP A 706 -10.83 12.46 32.65
C ASP A 706 -9.72 13.29 33.35
N GLY A 707 -9.42 14.48 32.79
CA GLY A 707 -8.45 15.41 33.40
C GLY A 707 -6.97 15.00 33.18
N TYR A 708 -6.66 14.16 32.19
CA TYR A 708 -5.28 13.89 31.79
C TYR A 708 -4.64 15.13 31.12
N ASP A 709 -3.32 15.24 31.24
CA ASP A 709 -2.53 16.25 30.53
C ASP A 709 -2.13 15.70 29.18
N GLU A 710 -2.44 16.44 28.09
CA GLU A 710 -2.12 16.04 26.72
C GLU A 710 -0.62 16.02 26.44
N GLU A 711 0.17 16.77 27.20
CA GLU A 711 1.63 16.86 27.07
C GLU A 711 2.39 15.87 27.97
N ASP A 712 1.71 15.24 28.95
CA ASP A 712 2.32 14.32 29.91
C ASP A 712 1.72 12.89 29.81
N LEU A 713 2.46 11.98 29.17
CA LEU A 713 2.09 10.57 29.05
C LEU A 713 1.91 9.86 30.39
N SER A 714 2.51 10.35 31.48
CA SER A 714 2.40 9.76 32.80
C SER A 714 1.02 9.95 33.42
N THR A 715 0.22 10.87 32.90
CA THR A 715 -1.15 11.14 33.37
C THR A 715 -2.20 10.36 32.59
N ILE A 716 -1.82 9.73 31.46
CA ILE A 716 -2.72 9.06 30.55
C ILE A 716 -2.89 7.60 30.95
N ARG A 717 -4.12 7.21 31.28
CA ARG A 717 -4.51 5.80 31.41
C ARG A 717 -5.80 5.50 30.69
N THR A 718 -5.90 4.27 30.21
CA THR A 718 -7.13 3.73 29.64
C THR A 718 -8.06 3.26 30.75
N ILE A 719 -9.30 3.75 30.76
CA ILE A 719 -10.40 3.29 31.60
C ILE A 719 -11.25 2.31 30.80
N THR A 720 -11.67 1.25 31.44
CA THR A 720 -12.47 0.18 30.84
C THR A 720 -13.80 0.04 31.54
N GLU A 721 -14.88 0.09 30.78
CA GLU A 721 -16.24 -0.05 31.27
C GLU A 721 -16.98 -1.13 30.48
N LYS A 722 -17.63 -2.08 31.18
CA LYS A 722 -18.52 -3.05 30.53
C LYS A 722 -19.91 -2.41 30.38
N ILE A 723 -20.37 -2.26 29.15
CA ILE A 723 -21.63 -1.59 28.82
C ILE A 723 -22.77 -2.60 28.61
N LYS A 724 -22.46 -3.77 28.04
CA LYS A 724 -23.45 -4.81 27.72
C LYS A 724 -22.87 -6.23 27.92
#